data_b2c17a85f7a4c25ad621b82dd25cd226
#
_entry.id   b2c17a85f7a4c25ad621b82dd25cd226
#
_cell.length_a   1.000
_cell.length_b   1.000
_cell.length_c   1.000
_cell.angle_alpha   90.00
_cell.angle_beta   90.00
_cell.angle_gamma   90.00
#
_symmetry.space_group_name_H-M   'P 1'
#
loop_
_entity.id
_entity.type
_entity.pdbx_description
1 polymer ?
#
loop_
_entity_poly.entity_id
_entity_poly.type
_entity_poly.pdbx_seq_one_letter_code
_entity_poly.pdbx_strand_id
1 'polypeptide(L)'
;MPRIPIFKLGSPIDLPPPRLTSYTPALNLDGLQLGIDNLRHDVWLSPAFCESARSHIASLITKYGGVEGILAAEAGVSSTGARSVLAKFVPVAARKRPEFKPLLLELQKSVLNQAKARGDLTIDVLGRAAVLKFLRAELSSQFARVLERCRATLKGYEGVRQQKALEYRETVAAFQIAKKHILRQTAQELFRILREIERETLATLRRSLFGDKSSADYSIFLTQLVFQEDARDSYLQAEHYVLVGGFDNDPESVGNVRALVCEFLKAVASQSEEAETAWFEGWLSAPENANELVGTGEPTARAQKERLQAWTSLLERDGLLDFAIASYEVLPLVKDFAPLLDPQQLKYAMIRKKDRERVEKLVAEHGKLPLGKLTAAINRVSQTSGMQRAKIAARYLRDFFLYYRDMRRLDVLQSAMEKINLIGSEKLCELSRLNGTLYAFFLESEEGSQAEKPVSRHVILKADVRDSSRVTRSLLERDMNPASYFSLNFYDPVNKLLAKYSATKVFVEGDAVILALLEHEGDPGLSVAKACVLAREMVEIVGGYNHLLQRAALPALELGIGISYQNSPPMYLLDGEHRIMISDALNESDRLSSCDKRMRKVLHGTDVPFNAYEFRSDESSVTEPMRYNVGGIRMSEAAFVRLREEISLTPVQVSFPQLWGTEENFYHTGLVPVAADVFRRIIVRTAPIPMVEAGNFNLARWTDSRLYELCTNAALYKAVEKTAGARTS
;
A
#
# COMPACT_ATOMS: atom_id res chain seq x y z
N MET A 1 33.62 -35.90 5.04
CA MET A 1 32.76 -37.09 4.95
C MET A 1 33.27 -37.95 3.81
N PRO A 2 33.43 -39.30 3.95
CA PRO A 2 33.99 -40.12 2.87
C PRO A 2 33.05 -40.09 1.66
N ARG A 3 33.57 -39.80 0.50
CA ARG A 3 32.91 -39.91 -0.80
C ARG A 3 32.41 -41.34 -0.97
N ILE A 4 31.12 -41.58 -0.90
CA ILE A 4 30.53 -42.85 -1.29
C ILE A 4 30.30 -42.77 -2.79
N PRO A 5 31.02 -43.55 -3.61
CA PRO A 5 30.74 -43.58 -5.04
C PRO A 5 29.35 -44.18 -5.23
N ILE A 6 28.46 -43.44 -5.88
CA ILE A 6 27.12 -43.89 -6.30
C ILE A 6 27.20 -45.13 -7.21
N PHE A 7 28.39 -45.40 -7.74
CA PHE A 7 28.68 -46.49 -8.64
C PHE A 7 29.68 -47.47 -8.02
N LYS A 8 29.31 -48.17 -6.96
CA LYS A 8 30.12 -49.30 -6.43
C LYS A 8 29.59 -50.65 -6.90
N LEU A 9 29.31 -50.81 -8.20
CA LEU A 9 29.11 -52.10 -8.83
C LEU A 9 29.55 -52.01 -10.31
N GLY A 10 30.81 -52.29 -10.55
CA GLY A 10 31.36 -52.29 -11.91
C GLY A 10 31.95 -50.95 -12.32
N SER A 11 32.70 -50.92 -13.41
CA SER A 11 33.38 -49.76 -13.99
C SER A 11 32.46 -48.52 -14.07
N PRO A 12 32.99 -47.31 -13.89
CA PRO A 12 32.18 -46.08 -14.00
C PRO A 12 31.48 -46.06 -15.38
N ILE A 13 30.15 -46.09 -15.34
CA ILE A 13 29.32 -45.97 -16.54
C ILE A 13 29.31 -44.49 -16.88
N ASP A 14 29.85 -44.16 -18.06
CA ASP A 14 29.85 -42.80 -18.58
C ASP A 14 28.41 -42.45 -19.00
N LEU A 15 27.70 -41.74 -18.09
CA LEU A 15 26.35 -41.29 -18.35
C LEU A 15 26.38 -39.89 -18.95
N PRO A 16 25.61 -39.61 -19.98
CA PRO A 16 25.48 -38.26 -20.48
C PRO A 16 24.90 -37.34 -19.37
N PRO A 17 25.46 -36.13 -19.17
CA PRO A 17 24.97 -35.23 -18.16
C PRO A 17 23.49 -34.85 -18.42
N PRO A 18 22.65 -34.73 -17.37
CA PRO A 18 21.27 -34.33 -17.55
C PRO A 18 21.19 -32.84 -17.96
N ARG A 19 20.17 -32.51 -18.76
CA ARG A 19 19.88 -31.12 -19.13
C ARG A 19 18.98 -30.48 -18.06
N LEU A 20 19.61 -29.87 -17.04
CA LEU A 20 18.87 -29.25 -15.95
C LEU A 20 18.55 -27.81 -16.29
N THR A 21 17.30 -27.42 -16.04
CA THR A 21 16.82 -26.04 -16.10
C THR A 21 16.93 -25.39 -14.72
N SER A 22 17.19 -24.09 -14.69
CA SER A 22 17.20 -23.31 -13.44
C SER A 22 16.00 -22.39 -13.40
N TYR A 23 15.32 -22.36 -12.24
CA TYR A 23 14.18 -21.48 -12.00
C TYR A 23 14.37 -20.76 -10.67
N THR A 24 14.20 -19.44 -10.68
CA THR A 24 14.21 -18.61 -9.47
C THR A 24 12.89 -17.84 -9.40
N PRO A 25 12.03 -18.13 -8.41
CA PRO A 25 10.81 -17.34 -8.25
C PRO A 25 11.15 -15.90 -7.91
N ALA A 26 10.49 -14.97 -8.57
CA ALA A 26 10.67 -13.54 -8.35
C ALA A 26 9.32 -12.84 -8.35
N LEU A 27 8.98 -12.15 -7.26
CA LEU A 27 7.87 -11.21 -7.18
C LEU A 27 8.46 -9.89 -6.68
N ASN A 28 8.41 -8.88 -7.54
CA ASN A 28 8.96 -7.56 -7.20
C ASN A 28 7.84 -6.52 -7.18
N LEU A 29 7.78 -5.75 -6.09
CA LEU A 29 6.92 -4.58 -5.93
C LEU A 29 7.72 -3.26 -5.97
N ASP A 30 9.03 -3.26 -6.27
CA ASP A 30 9.95 -2.10 -6.17
C ASP A 30 9.57 -1.14 -7.27
N GLY A 31 8.87 -0.97 -8.02
CA GLY A 31 8.45 0.10 -8.94
C GLY A 31 7.21 0.85 -8.48
N LEU A 32 6.55 0.34 -7.46
CA LEU A 32 5.32 0.91 -6.95
C LEU A 32 5.60 2.00 -5.91
N GLN A 33 4.73 3.01 -5.87
CA GLN A 33 4.82 4.08 -4.89
C GLN A 33 4.62 3.54 -3.47
N LEU A 34 5.49 3.97 -2.55
CA LEU A 34 5.36 3.66 -1.13
C LEU A 34 4.23 4.45 -0.50
N GLY A 35 3.61 3.89 0.52
CA GLY A 35 2.52 4.48 1.28
C GLY A 35 3.00 5.57 2.26
N ILE A 36 2.11 5.99 3.13
CA ILE A 36 2.34 7.08 4.10
C ILE A 36 3.46 6.78 5.10
N ASP A 37 3.79 5.52 5.35
CA ASP A 37 4.89 5.12 6.23
C ASP A 37 6.26 5.09 5.51
N ASN A 38 6.32 5.32 4.21
CA ASN A 38 7.51 5.25 3.35
C ASN A 38 8.25 3.90 3.37
N LEU A 39 7.59 2.84 3.85
CA LEU A 39 8.16 1.50 3.95
C LEU A 39 7.35 0.45 3.20
N ARG A 40 6.03 0.60 3.21
CA ARG A 40 5.07 -0.36 2.64
C ARG A 40 4.13 0.31 1.67
N HIS A 41 3.52 -0.47 0.79
CA HIS A 41 2.50 0.01 -0.14
C HIS A 41 1.13 0.04 0.56
N ASP A 42 0.47 1.17 0.55
CA ASP A 42 -0.86 1.34 1.14
C ASP A 42 -1.93 0.76 0.22
N VAL A 43 -2.64 -0.25 0.70
CA VAL A 43 -3.71 -0.91 -0.04
C VAL A 43 -5.02 -0.83 0.73
N TRP A 44 -6.06 -0.37 0.06
CA TRP A 44 -7.44 -0.40 0.54
C TRP A 44 -8.25 -1.39 -0.29
N LEU A 45 -8.73 -2.44 0.34
CA LEU A 45 -9.64 -3.41 -0.28
C LEU A 45 -11.09 -2.99 -0.06
N SER A 46 -11.95 -3.24 -1.06
CA SER A 46 -13.39 -3.01 -0.98
C SER A 46 -13.98 -3.46 0.36
N PRO A 47 -14.67 -2.58 1.09
CA PRO A 47 -15.35 -2.95 2.34
C PRO A 47 -16.39 -4.06 2.14
N ALA A 48 -17.14 -4.04 1.04
CA ALA A 48 -18.14 -5.06 0.71
C ALA A 48 -17.47 -6.42 0.46
N PHE A 49 -16.34 -6.47 -0.26
CA PHE A 49 -15.54 -7.69 -0.40
C PHE A 49 -15.04 -8.19 0.95
N CYS A 50 -14.45 -7.32 1.77
CA CYS A 50 -13.92 -7.70 3.09
C CYS A 50 -15.02 -8.29 4.00
N GLU A 51 -16.21 -7.70 4.02
CA GLU A 51 -17.33 -8.21 4.81
C GLU A 51 -17.83 -9.56 4.31
N SER A 52 -17.95 -9.71 2.98
CA SER A 52 -18.36 -10.98 2.36
C SER A 52 -17.35 -12.10 2.66
N ALA A 53 -16.05 -11.80 2.55
CA ALA A 53 -14.98 -12.75 2.85
C ALA A 53 -15.00 -13.19 4.33
N ARG A 54 -15.13 -12.25 5.27
CA ARG A 54 -15.29 -12.56 6.70
C ARG A 54 -16.48 -13.44 6.97
N SER A 55 -17.62 -13.13 6.38
CA SER A 55 -18.87 -13.91 6.52
C SER A 55 -18.71 -15.32 5.95
N HIS A 56 -18.07 -15.45 4.78
CA HIS A 56 -17.81 -16.73 4.15
C HIS A 56 -16.87 -17.61 4.99
N ILE A 57 -15.75 -17.06 5.45
CA ILE A 57 -14.78 -17.75 6.31
C ILE A 57 -15.44 -18.19 7.62
N ALA A 58 -16.21 -17.32 8.27
CA ALA A 58 -16.93 -17.65 9.50
C ALA A 58 -17.96 -18.77 9.28
N SER A 59 -18.67 -18.77 8.16
CA SER A 59 -19.61 -19.83 7.77
C SER A 59 -18.89 -21.17 7.58
N LEU A 60 -17.75 -21.20 6.89
CA LEU A 60 -16.95 -22.42 6.71
C LEU A 60 -16.44 -22.96 8.05
N ILE A 61 -15.90 -22.09 8.91
CA ILE A 61 -15.42 -22.46 10.23
C ILE A 61 -16.55 -23.03 11.08
N THR A 62 -17.72 -22.41 11.06
CA THR A 62 -18.93 -22.89 11.77
C THR A 62 -19.33 -24.25 11.28
N LYS A 63 -19.41 -24.46 9.95
CA LYS A 63 -19.76 -25.72 9.29
C LYS A 63 -18.77 -26.83 9.63
N TYR A 64 -17.49 -26.62 9.42
CA TYR A 64 -16.46 -27.63 9.68
C TYR A 64 -16.22 -27.87 11.18
N GLY A 65 -16.56 -26.89 12.01
CA GLY A 65 -16.49 -27.00 13.47
C GLY A 65 -17.71 -27.64 14.12
N GLY A 66 -18.81 -27.86 13.37
CA GLY A 66 -20.04 -28.47 13.89
C GLY A 66 -20.73 -27.63 14.98
N VAL A 67 -20.52 -26.29 14.98
CA VAL A 67 -21.06 -25.39 16.03
C VAL A 67 -22.28 -24.59 15.58
N GLU A 68 -22.90 -24.98 14.46
CA GLU A 68 -24.08 -24.33 13.88
C GLU A 68 -25.24 -24.26 14.87
N GLY A 69 -25.50 -25.37 15.59
CA GLY A 69 -26.55 -25.47 16.61
C GLY A 69 -26.37 -24.48 17.78
N ILE A 70 -25.14 -24.25 18.21
CA ILE A 70 -24.85 -23.30 19.28
C ILE A 70 -25.14 -21.87 18.82
N LEU A 71 -24.69 -21.51 17.62
CA LEU A 71 -24.88 -20.16 17.09
C LEU A 71 -26.33 -19.88 16.69
N ALA A 72 -27.09 -20.90 16.25
CA ALA A 72 -28.53 -20.77 16.02
C ALA A 72 -29.30 -20.50 17.33
N ALA A 73 -28.87 -21.09 18.43
CA ALA A 73 -29.45 -20.89 19.75
C ALA A 73 -29.22 -19.47 20.30
N GLU A 74 -28.12 -18.80 19.91
CA GLU A 74 -27.85 -17.38 20.21
C GLU A 74 -28.98 -16.48 19.67
N ALA A 75 -29.47 -16.73 18.46
CA ALA A 75 -30.55 -15.97 17.84
C ALA A 75 -31.90 -16.12 18.59
N GLY A 76 -32.14 -17.27 19.23
CA GLY A 76 -33.38 -17.54 20.02
C GLY A 76 -33.33 -16.89 21.42
N VAL A 77 -32.18 -16.73 22.06
CA VAL A 77 -32.05 -16.12 23.39
C VAL A 77 -32.13 -14.58 23.31
N SER A 78 -31.72 -14.00 22.20
CA SER A 78 -31.76 -12.54 22.00
C SER A 78 -33.18 -11.95 21.95
N SER A 79 -34.22 -12.77 21.82
CA SER A 79 -35.60 -12.29 21.78
C SER A 79 -36.24 -12.00 23.16
N THR A 80 -35.56 -12.36 24.26
CA THR A 80 -36.04 -12.17 25.63
C THR A 80 -35.08 -11.33 26.47
N GLY A 81 -34.93 -10.05 26.19
CA GLY A 81 -34.65 -9.09 27.25
C GLY A 81 -33.21 -8.60 27.49
N ALA A 82 -32.26 -8.68 26.56
CA ALA A 82 -30.98 -7.99 26.67
C ALA A 82 -30.63 -7.20 25.39
N ARG A 83 -31.37 -6.12 25.17
CA ARG A 83 -30.98 -5.07 24.22
C ARG A 83 -29.90 -4.23 24.87
N SER A 84 -28.64 -4.37 24.55
CA SER A 84 -27.77 -3.17 24.62
C SER A 84 -26.34 -3.27 24.09
N VAL A 85 -25.62 -4.30 23.90
CA VAL A 85 -24.22 -4.17 23.42
C VAL A 85 -23.87 -5.11 22.26
N LEU A 86 -24.52 -6.22 22.14
CA LEU A 86 -24.28 -7.23 21.08
C LEU A 86 -25.04 -6.97 19.77
N ALA A 87 -26.00 -6.06 19.75
CA ALA A 87 -26.82 -5.75 18.56
C ALA A 87 -26.04 -5.13 17.39
N LYS A 88 -24.82 -4.68 17.59
CA LYS A 88 -23.94 -4.18 16.51
C LYS A 88 -23.31 -5.29 15.64
N PHE A 89 -23.45 -6.54 16.02
CA PHE A 89 -22.84 -7.69 15.34
C PHE A 89 -23.84 -8.74 14.84
N VAL A 90 -25.15 -8.50 14.96
CA VAL A 90 -26.18 -9.37 14.36
C VAL A 90 -26.23 -9.04 12.87
N PRO A 91 -26.05 -10.00 11.97
CA PRO A 91 -26.31 -9.75 10.55
C PRO A 91 -27.78 -9.34 10.40
N VAL A 92 -28.00 -8.12 9.92
CA VAL A 92 -29.30 -7.64 9.45
C VAL A 92 -29.87 -8.70 8.51
N ALA A 93 -31.14 -9.11 8.76
CA ALA A 93 -31.86 -10.15 8.07
C ALA A 93 -31.59 -10.16 6.55
N ALA A 94 -31.20 -11.34 6.07
CA ALA A 94 -31.47 -11.91 4.74
C ALA A 94 -31.77 -10.94 3.55
N ARG A 95 -31.00 -9.91 3.33
CA ARG A 95 -30.72 -9.45 1.98
C ARG A 95 -29.75 -10.49 1.40
N LYS A 96 -30.06 -11.05 0.21
CA LYS A 96 -29.15 -11.96 -0.51
C LYS A 96 -27.78 -11.28 -0.55
N ARG A 97 -26.90 -11.67 0.38
CA ARG A 97 -25.51 -11.14 0.39
C ARG A 97 -24.88 -11.68 -0.88
N PRO A 98 -24.18 -10.83 -1.65
CA PRO A 98 -23.47 -11.31 -2.81
C PRO A 98 -22.48 -12.38 -2.37
N GLU A 99 -22.43 -13.47 -3.12
CA GLU A 99 -21.55 -14.61 -2.82
C GLU A 99 -20.09 -14.20 -2.89
N PHE A 100 -19.25 -14.77 -2.04
CA PHE A 100 -17.82 -14.43 -1.95
C PHE A 100 -17.07 -14.58 -3.28
N LYS A 101 -17.30 -15.69 -4.03
CA LYS A 101 -16.61 -15.97 -5.30
C LYS A 101 -16.86 -14.89 -6.37
N PRO A 102 -18.09 -14.44 -6.64
CA PRO A 102 -18.36 -13.34 -7.57
C PRO A 102 -17.67 -12.02 -7.17
N LEU A 103 -17.76 -11.64 -5.90
CA LEU A 103 -17.12 -10.40 -5.43
C LEU A 103 -15.59 -10.44 -5.53
N LEU A 104 -14.99 -11.59 -5.22
CA LEU A 104 -13.56 -11.77 -5.40
C LEU A 104 -13.15 -11.64 -6.88
N LEU A 105 -13.94 -12.21 -7.79
CA LEU A 105 -13.69 -12.10 -9.22
C LEU A 105 -13.83 -10.67 -9.72
N GLU A 106 -14.87 -9.96 -9.28
CA GLU A 106 -15.09 -8.55 -9.62
C GLU A 106 -13.93 -7.66 -9.12
N LEU A 107 -13.54 -7.84 -7.85
CA LEU A 107 -12.38 -7.14 -7.28
C LEU A 107 -11.11 -7.37 -8.10
N GLN A 108 -10.82 -8.62 -8.49
CA GLN A 108 -9.63 -8.94 -9.27
C GLN A 108 -9.70 -8.38 -10.71
N LYS A 109 -10.88 -8.28 -11.30
CA LYS A 109 -11.07 -7.58 -12.59
C LYS A 109 -10.78 -6.08 -12.44
N SER A 110 -11.25 -5.43 -11.38
CA SER A 110 -10.93 -4.03 -11.09
C SER A 110 -9.42 -3.82 -10.95
N VAL A 111 -8.73 -4.70 -10.20
CA VAL A 111 -7.26 -4.68 -10.08
C VAL A 111 -6.58 -4.76 -11.46
N LEU A 112 -7.00 -5.70 -12.32
CA LEU A 112 -6.43 -5.87 -13.67
C LEU A 112 -6.71 -4.67 -14.56
N ASN A 113 -7.88 -4.06 -14.47
CA ASN A 113 -8.22 -2.84 -15.21
C ASN A 113 -7.34 -1.67 -14.79
N GLN A 114 -7.09 -1.50 -13.48
CA GLN A 114 -6.17 -0.48 -12.97
C GLN A 114 -4.73 -0.73 -13.43
N ALA A 115 -4.27 -1.99 -13.38
CA ALA A 115 -2.96 -2.39 -13.91
C ALA A 115 -2.83 -2.05 -15.40
N LYS A 116 -3.88 -2.31 -16.19
CA LYS A 116 -3.93 -1.96 -17.62
C LYS A 116 -3.90 -0.46 -17.84
N ALA A 117 -4.69 0.31 -17.09
CA ALA A 117 -4.76 1.77 -17.22
C ALA A 117 -3.40 2.43 -16.93
N ARG A 118 -2.63 1.90 -15.97
CA ARG A 118 -1.29 2.39 -15.63
C ARG A 118 -0.17 1.74 -16.45
N GLY A 119 -0.47 0.72 -17.25
CA GLY A 119 0.52 -0.03 -18.01
C GLY A 119 1.50 -0.85 -17.14
N ASP A 120 1.16 -1.10 -15.88
CA ASP A 120 2.02 -1.75 -14.88
C ASP A 120 1.36 -3.01 -14.31
N LEU A 121 1.90 -4.19 -14.69
CA LEU A 121 1.43 -5.48 -14.23
C LEU A 121 1.73 -5.73 -12.73
N THR A 122 2.65 -4.98 -12.14
CA THR A 122 3.01 -5.08 -10.72
C THR A 122 1.82 -4.75 -9.80
N ILE A 123 0.88 -3.93 -10.28
CA ILE A 123 -0.38 -3.61 -9.57
C ILE A 123 -1.27 -4.86 -9.43
N ASP A 124 -1.33 -5.74 -10.44
CA ASP A 124 -2.05 -7.01 -10.34
C ASP A 124 -1.40 -7.93 -9.29
N VAL A 125 -0.06 -7.98 -9.24
CA VAL A 125 0.67 -8.71 -8.19
C VAL A 125 0.33 -8.15 -6.80
N LEU A 126 0.37 -6.82 -6.65
CA LEU A 126 0.03 -6.13 -5.41
C LEU A 126 -1.39 -6.48 -4.94
N GLY A 127 -2.39 -6.38 -5.83
CA GLY A 127 -3.79 -6.65 -5.49
C GLY A 127 -4.02 -8.09 -5.06
N ARG A 128 -3.44 -9.08 -5.77
CA ARG A 128 -3.55 -10.49 -5.38
C ARG A 128 -2.82 -10.81 -4.09
N ALA A 129 -1.62 -10.26 -3.88
CA ALA A 129 -0.88 -10.43 -2.63
C ALA A 129 -1.63 -9.77 -1.44
N ALA A 130 -2.26 -8.62 -1.64
CA ALA A 130 -3.09 -7.95 -0.63
C ALA A 130 -4.32 -8.80 -0.25
N VAL A 131 -5.01 -9.39 -1.23
CA VAL A 131 -6.14 -10.31 -0.97
C VAL A 131 -5.67 -11.52 -0.17
N LEU A 132 -4.54 -12.15 -0.53
CA LEU A 132 -4.01 -13.28 0.22
C LEU A 132 -3.60 -12.91 1.64
N LYS A 133 -2.93 -11.76 1.83
CA LYS A 133 -2.61 -11.25 3.17
C LYS A 133 -3.86 -11.08 4.02
N PHE A 134 -4.91 -10.49 3.45
CA PHE A 134 -6.19 -10.31 4.13
C PHE A 134 -6.84 -11.66 4.50
N LEU A 135 -6.98 -12.59 3.55
CA LEU A 135 -7.61 -13.88 3.79
C LEU A 135 -6.84 -14.72 4.84
N ARG A 136 -5.51 -14.69 4.83
CA ARG A 136 -4.67 -15.36 5.84
C ARG A 136 -4.92 -14.81 7.24
N ALA A 137 -4.94 -13.49 7.38
CA ALA A 137 -5.22 -12.84 8.65
C ALA A 137 -6.64 -13.16 9.18
N GLU A 138 -7.61 -13.19 8.27
CA GLU A 138 -9.01 -13.45 8.63
C GLU A 138 -9.28 -14.90 9.05
N LEU A 139 -8.53 -15.89 8.57
CA LEU A 139 -8.69 -17.29 9.02
C LEU A 139 -8.60 -17.42 10.54
N SER A 140 -7.51 -16.99 11.14
CA SER A 140 -7.31 -17.05 12.59
C SER A 140 -8.23 -16.10 13.35
N SER A 141 -8.47 -14.92 12.82
CA SER A 141 -9.36 -13.90 13.41
C SER A 141 -10.80 -14.39 13.49
N GLN A 142 -11.33 -14.97 12.41
CA GLN A 142 -12.71 -15.49 12.39
C GLN A 142 -12.87 -16.73 13.26
N PHE A 143 -11.86 -17.61 13.34
CA PHE A 143 -11.90 -18.72 14.28
C PHE A 143 -12.02 -18.23 15.73
N ALA A 144 -11.22 -17.27 16.14
CA ALA A 144 -11.28 -16.68 17.47
C ALA A 144 -12.67 -16.05 17.76
N ARG A 145 -13.22 -15.32 16.79
CA ARG A 145 -14.55 -14.71 16.91
C ARG A 145 -15.69 -15.74 17.03
N VAL A 146 -15.65 -16.80 16.22
CA VAL A 146 -16.64 -17.90 16.31
C VAL A 146 -16.54 -18.60 17.66
N LEU A 147 -15.30 -18.89 18.15
CA LEU A 147 -15.09 -19.50 19.45
C LEU A 147 -15.62 -18.62 20.58
N GLU A 148 -15.38 -17.33 20.55
CA GLU A 148 -15.83 -16.39 21.57
C GLU A 148 -17.37 -16.28 21.59
N ARG A 149 -18.02 -16.25 20.42
CA ARG A 149 -19.48 -16.31 20.32
C ARG A 149 -20.05 -17.61 20.92
N CYS A 150 -19.44 -18.76 20.60
CA CYS A 150 -19.84 -20.05 21.19
C CYS A 150 -19.71 -20.03 22.73
N ARG A 151 -18.64 -19.43 23.27
CA ARG A 151 -18.44 -19.29 24.71
C ARG A 151 -19.46 -18.33 25.34
N ALA A 152 -19.80 -17.23 24.69
CA ALA A 152 -20.81 -16.28 25.14
C ALA A 152 -22.19 -16.94 25.20
N THR A 153 -22.56 -17.69 24.17
CA THR A 153 -23.79 -18.45 24.13
C THR A 153 -23.83 -19.50 25.26
N LEU A 154 -22.75 -20.24 25.48
CA LEU A 154 -22.64 -21.22 26.58
C LEU A 154 -22.90 -20.57 27.94
N LYS A 155 -22.27 -19.42 28.25
CA LYS A 155 -22.49 -18.68 29.49
C LYS A 155 -23.98 -18.30 29.68
N GLY A 156 -24.68 -17.93 28.61
CA GLY A 156 -26.12 -17.63 28.63
C GLY A 156 -27.01 -18.82 29.00
N TYR A 157 -26.54 -20.04 28.79
CA TYR A 157 -27.28 -21.28 29.12
C TYR A 157 -26.95 -21.85 30.50
N GLU A 158 -25.82 -21.52 31.11
CA GLU A 158 -25.36 -22.08 32.40
C GLU A 158 -26.34 -21.83 33.56
N GLY A 159 -27.16 -20.75 33.49
CA GLY A 159 -28.18 -20.42 34.50
C GLY A 159 -29.58 -20.94 34.24
N VAL A 160 -29.88 -21.48 33.04
CA VAL A 160 -31.26 -21.74 32.60
C VAL A 160 -31.53 -23.23 32.24
N ARG A 161 -30.57 -23.93 31.66
CA ARG A 161 -30.73 -25.30 31.14
C ARG A 161 -29.42 -26.11 31.29
N GLN A 162 -29.17 -26.68 32.46
CA GLN A 162 -27.91 -27.40 32.81
C GLN A 162 -27.55 -28.51 31.81
N GLN A 163 -28.48 -29.29 31.32
CA GLN A 163 -28.19 -30.40 30.39
C GLN A 163 -27.69 -29.90 29.03
N LYS A 164 -28.34 -28.88 28.46
CA LYS A 164 -27.85 -28.24 27.21
C LYS A 164 -26.53 -27.50 27.38
N ALA A 165 -26.31 -26.93 28.53
CA ALA A 165 -25.02 -26.29 28.86
C ALA A 165 -23.87 -27.29 28.87
N LEU A 166 -24.11 -28.54 29.35
CA LEU A 166 -23.11 -29.60 29.32
C LEU A 166 -22.78 -30.04 27.88
N GLU A 167 -23.78 -30.28 27.04
CA GLU A 167 -23.62 -30.62 25.62
C GLU A 167 -22.81 -29.51 24.87
N TYR A 168 -23.18 -28.27 25.11
CA TYR A 168 -22.49 -27.13 24.48
C TYR A 168 -21.05 -26.97 24.96
N ARG A 169 -20.78 -27.26 26.26
CA ARG A 169 -19.43 -27.25 26.82
C ARG A 169 -18.54 -28.30 26.14
N GLU A 170 -19.04 -29.50 25.94
CA GLU A 170 -18.33 -30.57 25.21
C GLU A 170 -18.09 -30.19 23.76
N THR A 171 -19.10 -29.62 23.08
CA THR A 171 -18.98 -29.18 21.69
C THR A 171 -17.96 -28.04 21.53
N VAL A 172 -17.95 -27.06 22.44
CA VAL A 172 -16.98 -25.96 22.43
C VAL A 172 -15.57 -26.46 22.69
N ALA A 173 -15.40 -27.42 23.62
CA ALA A 173 -14.11 -28.05 23.88
C ALA A 173 -13.60 -28.83 22.65
N ALA A 174 -14.46 -29.62 22.00
CA ALA A 174 -14.12 -30.33 20.78
C ALA A 174 -13.77 -29.38 19.65
N PHE A 175 -14.53 -28.29 19.47
CA PHE A 175 -14.25 -27.24 18.49
C PHE A 175 -12.87 -26.61 18.71
N GLN A 176 -12.50 -26.32 19.95
CA GLN A 176 -11.19 -25.73 20.28
C GLN A 176 -10.04 -26.71 20.01
N ILE A 177 -10.21 -27.99 20.34
CA ILE A 177 -9.21 -29.04 20.05
C ILE A 177 -9.03 -29.24 18.56
N ALA A 178 -10.14 -29.17 17.78
CA ALA A 178 -10.12 -29.37 16.34
C ALA A 178 -9.65 -28.14 15.53
N LYS A 179 -9.16 -27.08 16.17
CA LYS A 179 -8.75 -25.81 15.52
C LYS A 179 -7.94 -26.03 14.24
N LYS A 180 -6.84 -26.79 14.32
CA LYS A 180 -5.95 -27.04 13.16
C LYS A 180 -6.71 -27.72 12.02
N HIS A 181 -7.54 -28.71 12.33
CA HIS A 181 -8.34 -29.42 11.33
C HIS A 181 -9.36 -28.52 10.65
N ILE A 182 -10.09 -27.71 11.44
CA ILE A 182 -11.11 -26.78 10.94
C ILE A 182 -10.46 -25.73 10.02
N LEU A 183 -9.38 -25.12 10.46
CA LEU A 183 -8.65 -24.12 9.68
C LEU A 183 -8.11 -24.72 8.37
N ARG A 184 -7.59 -25.95 8.43
CA ARG A 184 -7.12 -26.68 7.23
C ARG A 184 -8.25 -26.88 6.22
N GLN A 185 -9.43 -27.37 6.63
CA GLN A 185 -10.56 -27.55 5.70
C GLN A 185 -11.07 -26.23 5.14
N THR A 186 -11.13 -25.19 5.98
CA THR A 186 -11.50 -23.83 5.55
C THR A 186 -10.49 -23.29 4.52
N ALA A 187 -9.21 -23.45 4.77
CA ALA A 187 -8.15 -23.04 3.87
C ALA A 187 -8.16 -23.78 2.54
N GLN A 188 -8.45 -25.09 2.55
CA GLN A 188 -8.62 -25.90 1.34
C GLN A 188 -9.76 -25.38 0.46
N GLU A 189 -10.88 -25.01 1.07
CA GLU A 189 -12.02 -24.47 0.32
C GLU A 189 -11.74 -23.09 -0.25
N LEU A 190 -11.10 -22.20 0.51
CA LEU A 190 -10.65 -20.90 0.01
C LEU A 190 -9.67 -21.07 -1.16
N PHE A 191 -8.70 -21.96 -1.01
CA PHE A 191 -7.72 -22.25 -2.06
C PHE A 191 -8.39 -22.80 -3.32
N ARG A 192 -9.39 -23.66 -3.17
CA ARG A 192 -10.18 -24.19 -4.29
C ARG A 192 -10.80 -23.04 -5.09
N ILE A 193 -11.44 -22.08 -4.40
CA ILE A 193 -12.07 -20.91 -5.04
C ILE A 193 -11.03 -20.04 -5.75
N LEU A 194 -9.91 -19.73 -5.09
CA LEU A 194 -8.82 -18.95 -5.70
C LEU A 194 -8.28 -19.62 -6.96
N ARG A 195 -8.02 -20.91 -6.91
CA ARG A 195 -7.52 -21.70 -8.03
C ARG A 195 -8.50 -21.75 -9.21
N GLU A 196 -9.79 -21.90 -8.93
CA GLU A 196 -10.84 -21.89 -9.95
C GLU A 196 -10.85 -20.52 -10.66
N ILE A 197 -10.91 -19.42 -9.92
CA ILE A 197 -10.91 -18.06 -10.49
C ILE A 197 -9.65 -17.80 -11.32
N GLU A 198 -8.48 -18.21 -10.82
CA GLU A 198 -7.22 -18.03 -11.54
C GLU A 198 -7.22 -18.79 -12.86
N ARG A 199 -7.57 -20.08 -12.85
CA ARG A 199 -7.52 -20.94 -14.03
C ARG A 199 -8.61 -20.63 -15.05
N GLU A 200 -9.81 -20.40 -14.59
CA GLU A 200 -10.98 -20.23 -15.48
C GLU A 200 -11.06 -18.83 -16.08
N THR A 201 -10.58 -17.81 -15.36
CA THR A 201 -10.83 -16.41 -15.77
C THR A 201 -9.58 -15.54 -15.77
N LEU A 202 -8.86 -15.41 -14.64
CA LEU A 202 -7.83 -14.40 -14.49
C LEU A 202 -6.60 -14.65 -15.38
N ALA A 203 -6.16 -15.89 -15.53
CA ALA A 203 -5.03 -16.22 -16.40
C ALA A 203 -5.31 -15.84 -17.87
N THR A 204 -6.53 -16.12 -18.35
CA THR A 204 -6.96 -15.76 -19.72
C THR A 204 -7.08 -14.25 -19.88
N LEU A 205 -7.71 -13.58 -18.90
CA LEU A 205 -7.89 -12.13 -18.91
C LEU A 205 -6.53 -11.41 -18.89
N ARG A 206 -5.62 -11.84 -18.02
CA ARG A 206 -4.27 -11.29 -17.94
C ARG A 206 -3.51 -11.43 -19.25
N ARG A 207 -3.59 -12.60 -19.89
CA ARG A 207 -2.97 -12.84 -21.21
C ARG A 207 -3.57 -11.94 -22.28
N SER A 208 -4.88 -11.74 -22.28
CA SER A 208 -5.55 -10.85 -23.25
C SER A 208 -5.16 -9.37 -23.07
N LEU A 209 -4.92 -8.91 -21.84
CA LEU A 209 -4.57 -7.53 -21.52
C LEU A 209 -3.08 -7.20 -21.71
N PHE A 210 -2.20 -8.16 -21.41
CA PHE A 210 -0.74 -7.94 -21.32
C PHE A 210 0.09 -8.85 -22.23
N GLY A 211 -0.53 -9.76 -22.99
CA GLY A 211 0.15 -10.70 -23.88
C GLY A 211 1.02 -11.71 -23.11
N ASP A 212 2.07 -12.21 -23.78
CA ASP A 212 2.98 -13.23 -23.20
C ASP A 212 3.89 -12.72 -22.06
N LYS A 213 3.83 -11.42 -21.74
CA LYS A 213 4.52 -10.84 -20.57
C LYS A 213 3.96 -11.35 -19.23
N SER A 214 2.78 -11.99 -19.24
CA SER A 214 2.21 -12.64 -18.07
C SER A 214 2.91 -13.99 -17.81
N SER A 215 4.02 -13.95 -17.05
CA SER A 215 4.78 -15.16 -16.73
C SER A 215 4.05 -16.06 -15.71
N ALA A 216 4.51 -17.33 -15.58
CA ALA A 216 4.01 -18.26 -14.57
C ALA A 216 4.16 -17.74 -13.13
N ASP A 217 5.12 -16.84 -12.89
CA ASP A 217 5.37 -16.22 -11.59
C ASP A 217 4.23 -15.32 -11.13
N TYR A 218 3.43 -14.81 -12.06
CA TYR A 218 2.23 -14.02 -11.72
C TYR A 218 1.03 -14.88 -11.33
N SER A 219 1.12 -16.20 -11.38
CA SER A 219 0.04 -17.12 -10.98
C SER A 219 0.00 -17.35 -9.46
N ILE A 220 -0.04 -16.28 -8.68
CA ILE A 220 0.07 -16.29 -7.20
C ILE A 220 -1.00 -17.16 -6.55
N PHE A 221 -2.24 -17.13 -7.05
CA PHE A 221 -3.35 -17.92 -6.52
C PHE A 221 -3.22 -19.45 -6.74
N LEU A 222 -2.23 -19.89 -7.52
CA LEU A 222 -1.92 -21.31 -7.67
C LEU A 222 -0.87 -21.81 -6.67
N THR A 223 -0.32 -20.97 -5.82
CA THR A 223 0.62 -21.35 -4.77
C THR A 223 -0.10 -22.10 -3.68
N GLN A 224 0.04 -23.42 -3.63
CA GLN A 224 -0.76 -24.29 -2.76
C GLN A 224 -0.50 -24.08 -1.27
N LEU A 225 0.72 -23.70 -0.90
CA LEU A 225 1.14 -23.49 0.49
C LEU A 225 0.76 -22.12 1.05
N VAL A 226 -0.02 -21.32 0.31
CA VAL A 226 -0.32 -19.92 0.66
C VAL A 226 -0.97 -19.74 2.03
N PHE A 227 -1.72 -20.73 2.51
CA PHE A 227 -2.37 -20.70 3.82
C PHE A 227 -1.59 -21.47 4.91
N GLN A 228 -0.35 -21.83 4.66
CA GLN A 228 0.52 -22.40 5.67
C GLN A 228 0.94 -21.30 6.67
N GLU A 229 0.77 -21.53 7.97
CA GLU A 229 1.14 -20.56 9.01
C GLU A 229 2.65 -20.61 9.30
N ASP A 230 3.18 -21.83 9.44
CA ASP A 230 4.61 -22.08 9.59
C ASP A 230 5.04 -23.34 8.83
N ALA A 231 6.33 -23.64 8.80
CA ALA A 231 6.85 -24.84 8.13
C ALA A 231 6.36 -26.17 8.74
N ARG A 232 5.77 -26.13 9.91
CA ARG A 232 5.29 -27.28 10.68
C ARG A 232 3.79 -27.45 10.60
N ASP A 233 3.06 -26.37 10.29
CA ASP A 233 1.60 -26.31 10.37
C ASP A 233 1.01 -26.04 8.98
N SER A 234 0.96 -27.07 8.16
CA SER A 234 0.46 -26.97 6.80
C SER A 234 -1.02 -27.37 6.74
N TYR A 235 -1.86 -26.45 6.27
CA TYR A 235 -3.29 -26.71 6.04
C TYR A 235 -3.55 -27.51 4.77
N LEU A 236 -2.62 -27.56 3.83
CA LEU A 236 -2.80 -28.11 2.47
C LEU A 236 -1.84 -29.26 2.17
N GLN A 237 -1.25 -29.88 3.17
CA GLN A 237 -0.30 -30.96 2.96
C GLN A 237 -0.86 -32.14 2.20
N ALA A 238 -0.01 -32.92 1.66
CA ALA A 238 -0.18 -34.32 1.36
C ALA A 238 -1.09 -34.70 0.18
N GLU A 239 -2.05 -33.92 -0.24
CA GLU A 239 -2.83 -34.25 -1.45
C GLU A 239 -2.04 -33.97 -2.74
N HIS A 240 -1.05 -33.06 -2.68
CA HIS A 240 -0.33 -32.57 -3.85
C HIS A 240 1.19 -32.65 -3.72
N TYR A 241 1.70 -32.94 -2.53
CA TYR A 241 3.13 -32.99 -2.25
C TYR A 241 3.51 -34.24 -1.47
N VAL A 242 4.81 -34.52 -1.47
CA VAL A 242 5.37 -35.48 -0.52
C VAL A 242 5.21 -34.93 0.91
N LEU A 243 4.79 -35.80 1.84
CA LEU A 243 4.75 -35.49 3.25
C LEU A 243 6.15 -35.63 3.85
N VAL A 244 6.86 -34.52 4.03
CA VAL A 244 8.18 -34.47 4.67
C VAL A 244 8.06 -34.23 6.17
N GLY A 245 9.10 -34.55 6.94
CA GLY A 245 9.14 -34.34 8.40
C GLY A 245 9.10 -32.85 8.76
N GLY A 246 8.39 -32.51 9.83
CA GLY A 246 8.23 -31.14 10.32
C GLY A 246 9.29 -30.69 11.31
N PHE A 247 10.09 -31.62 11.87
CA PHE A 247 11.13 -31.32 12.88
C PHE A 247 12.52 -31.69 12.37
N ASP A 248 13.54 -30.95 12.82
CA ASP A 248 14.93 -31.20 12.43
C ASP A 248 15.42 -32.60 12.78
N ASN A 249 14.85 -33.21 13.82
CA ASN A 249 15.17 -34.58 14.25
C ASN A 249 14.47 -35.69 13.44
N ASP A 250 13.58 -35.31 12.53
CA ASP A 250 12.91 -36.26 11.65
C ASP A 250 13.89 -36.70 10.55
N PRO A 251 14.05 -38.00 10.29
CA PRO A 251 14.94 -38.48 9.24
C PRO A 251 14.61 -37.89 7.88
N GLU A 252 13.31 -37.72 7.60
CA GLU A 252 12.80 -37.15 6.36
C GLU A 252 12.48 -35.65 6.45
N SER A 253 13.14 -34.90 7.35
CA SER A 253 12.98 -33.45 7.39
C SER A 253 13.34 -32.81 6.06
N VAL A 254 12.74 -31.66 5.76
CA VAL A 254 12.99 -30.90 4.52
C VAL A 254 14.49 -30.68 4.31
N GLY A 255 15.23 -30.35 5.37
CA GLY A 255 16.68 -30.16 5.35
C GLY A 255 17.45 -31.43 4.96
N ASN A 256 17.10 -32.58 5.55
CA ASN A 256 17.73 -33.85 5.26
C ASN A 256 17.44 -34.34 3.83
N VAL A 257 16.19 -34.25 3.38
CA VAL A 257 15.82 -34.61 2.00
C VAL A 257 16.51 -33.69 1.01
N ARG A 258 16.57 -32.37 1.27
CA ARG A 258 17.32 -31.41 0.43
C ARG A 258 18.79 -31.78 0.33
N ALA A 259 19.44 -32.10 1.47
CA ALA A 259 20.84 -32.49 1.47
C ALA A 259 21.10 -33.77 0.61
N LEU A 260 20.21 -34.75 0.72
CA LEU A 260 20.28 -35.97 -0.04
C LEU A 260 20.07 -35.75 -1.56
N VAL A 261 19.10 -34.90 -1.93
CA VAL A 261 18.88 -34.53 -3.34
C VAL A 261 20.07 -33.73 -3.89
N CYS A 262 20.69 -32.86 -3.11
CA CYS A 262 21.90 -32.17 -3.51
C CYS A 262 23.08 -33.13 -3.71
N GLU A 263 23.24 -34.14 -2.84
CA GLU A 263 24.24 -35.21 -3.01
C GLU A 263 24.00 -35.99 -4.35
N PHE A 264 22.75 -36.34 -4.61
CA PHE A 264 22.38 -36.99 -5.87
C PHE A 264 22.67 -36.13 -7.08
N LEU A 265 22.26 -34.84 -7.07
CA LEU A 265 22.52 -33.90 -8.18
C LEU A 265 24.02 -33.71 -8.44
N LYS A 266 24.84 -33.57 -7.40
CA LYS A 266 26.30 -33.48 -7.53
C LYS A 266 26.90 -34.73 -8.22
N ALA A 267 26.40 -35.91 -7.90
CA ALA A 267 26.88 -37.12 -8.46
C ALA A 267 26.51 -37.33 -9.96
N VAL A 268 25.31 -36.93 -10.36
CA VAL A 268 24.79 -37.14 -11.73
C VAL A 268 25.07 -36.00 -12.69
N ALA A 269 25.28 -34.77 -12.20
CA ALA A 269 25.55 -33.61 -13.02
C ALA A 269 27.04 -33.41 -13.36
N SER A 270 27.95 -34.26 -12.81
CA SER A 270 29.41 -34.19 -13.04
C SER A 270 30.03 -32.79 -12.85
N GLN A 271 29.47 -32.00 -11.93
CA GLN A 271 29.92 -30.64 -11.65
C GLN A 271 30.99 -30.63 -10.56
N SER A 272 31.99 -29.77 -10.70
CA SER A 272 33.06 -29.59 -9.72
C SER A 272 32.52 -29.13 -8.38
N GLU A 273 33.31 -29.39 -7.30
CA GLU A 273 32.95 -29.04 -5.90
C GLU A 273 32.63 -27.57 -5.67
N GLU A 274 32.91 -26.70 -6.62
CA GLU A 274 32.75 -25.24 -6.59
C GLU A 274 31.44 -24.73 -7.20
N ALA A 275 30.51 -25.63 -7.61
CA ALA A 275 29.22 -25.17 -8.09
C ALA A 275 28.49 -24.42 -6.97
N GLU A 276 28.30 -23.10 -7.15
CA GLU A 276 27.71 -22.21 -6.19
C GLU A 276 26.34 -22.73 -5.68
N THR A 277 26.11 -22.58 -4.39
CA THR A 277 24.85 -22.99 -3.73
C THR A 277 23.60 -22.47 -4.48
N ALA A 278 23.71 -21.33 -5.12
CA ALA A 278 22.65 -20.71 -5.92
C ALA A 278 22.19 -21.57 -7.10
N TRP A 279 23.07 -22.36 -7.73
CA TRP A 279 22.68 -23.23 -8.84
C TRP A 279 21.79 -24.38 -8.39
N PHE A 280 22.09 -24.98 -7.23
CA PHE A 280 21.24 -26.03 -6.68
C PHE A 280 19.86 -25.52 -6.31
N GLU A 281 19.77 -24.32 -5.77
CA GLU A 281 18.47 -23.68 -5.47
C GLU A 281 17.61 -23.52 -6.73
N GLY A 282 18.21 -23.06 -7.82
CA GLY A 282 17.53 -22.93 -9.11
C GLY A 282 17.09 -24.28 -9.68
N TRP A 283 17.93 -25.32 -9.61
CA TRP A 283 17.59 -26.65 -10.10
C TRP A 283 16.51 -27.33 -9.28
N LEU A 284 16.57 -27.22 -7.94
CA LEU A 284 15.55 -27.74 -7.02
C LEU A 284 14.19 -27.07 -7.21
N SER A 285 14.20 -25.81 -7.68
CA SER A 285 12.98 -25.03 -7.93
C SER A 285 12.35 -25.32 -9.30
N ALA A 286 12.92 -26.20 -10.12
CA ALA A 286 12.41 -26.58 -11.44
C ALA A 286 11.93 -28.05 -11.43
N PRO A 287 10.62 -28.33 -11.19
CA PRO A 287 10.09 -29.70 -11.06
C PRO A 287 10.28 -30.58 -12.30
N GLU A 288 10.42 -30.00 -13.48
CA GLU A 288 10.73 -30.68 -14.73
C GLU A 288 12.07 -31.41 -14.67
N ASN A 289 13.03 -30.96 -13.87
CA ASN A 289 14.29 -31.61 -13.67
C ASN A 289 14.17 -33.02 -13.08
N ALA A 290 13.15 -33.27 -12.27
CA ALA A 290 12.90 -34.63 -11.77
C ALA A 290 12.57 -35.59 -12.89
N ASN A 291 11.81 -35.16 -13.91
CA ASN A 291 11.51 -35.99 -15.08
C ASN A 291 12.74 -36.22 -15.96
N GLU A 292 13.59 -35.22 -16.11
CA GLU A 292 14.89 -35.37 -16.84
C GLU A 292 15.81 -36.37 -16.12
N LEU A 293 15.85 -36.32 -14.80
CA LEU A 293 16.70 -37.16 -13.97
C LEU A 293 16.25 -38.63 -13.95
N VAL A 294 15.00 -38.88 -13.60
CA VAL A 294 14.49 -40.24 -13.27
C VAL A 294 13.27 -40.67 -14.08
N GLY A 295 12.80 -39.88 -15.02
CA GLY A 295 11.58 -40.15 -15.81
C GLY A 295 10.30 -40.01 -15.01
N THR A 296 9.17 -40.33 -15.64
CA THR A 296 7.82 -40.21 -15.04
C THR A 296 7.40 -41.47 -14.25
N GLY A 297 8.35 -42.31 -13.84
CA GLY A 297 8.09 -43.57 -13.13
C GLY A 297 8.35 -44.84 -13.99
N GLU A 298 8.40 -44.71 -15.30
CA GLU A 298 8.84 -45.71 -16.24
C GLU A 298 9.94 -45.09 -17.14
N PRO A 299 11.20 -45.11 -16.70
CA PRO A 299 12.28 -44.50 -17.45
C PRO A 299 12.46 -45.21 -18.79
N THR A 300 12.46 -44.50 -19.89
CA THR A 300 12.63 -44.99 -21.24
C THR A 300 14.10 -45.06 -21.66
N ALA A 301 14.91 -44.12 -21.18
CA ALA A 301 16.33 -44.03 -21.47
C ALA A 301 17.16 -44.81 -20.46
N ARG A 302 18.25 -45.43 -20.91
CA ARG A 302 19.23 -46.17 -20.06
C ARG A 302 19.77 -45.28 -18.95
N ALA A 303 20.16 -44.04 -19.26
CA ALA A 303 20.67 -43.09 -18.29
C ALA A 303 19.66 -42.76 -17.16
N GLN A 304 18.38 -42.62 -17.49
CA GLN A 304 17.34 -42.42 -16.50
C GLN A 304 17.14 -43.63 -15.59
N LYS A 305 17.24 -44.83 -16.12
CA LYS A 305 17.14 -46.08 -15.31
C LYS A 305 18.27 -46.16 -14.29
N GLU A 306 19.48 -45.88 -14.71
CA GLU A 306 20.68 -45.93 -13.86
C GLU A 306 20.63 -44.83 -12.78
N ARG A 307 20.19 -43.60 -13.13
CA ARG A 307 19.97 -42.50 -12.16
C ARG A 307 18.84 -42.84 -11.16
N LEU A 308 17.75 -43.46 -11.63
CA LEU A 308 16.68 -43.89 -10.74
C LEU A 308 17.14 -44.96 -9.75
N GLN A 309 17.96 -45.92 -10.22
CA GLN A 309 18.55 -46.93 -9.35
C GLN A 309 19.48 -46.29 -8.32
N ALA A 310 20.33 -45.34 -8.71
CA ALA A 310 21.19 -44.61 -7.80
C ALA A 310 20.40 -43.83 -6.77
N TRP A 311 19.36 -43.10 -7.17
CA TRP A 311 18.45 -42.37 -6.25
C TRP A 311 17.76 -43.32 -5.26
N THR A 312 17.22 -44.46 -5.73
CA THR A 312 16.57 -45.45 -4.87
C THR A 312 17.55 -45.99 -3.84
N SER A 313 18.80 -46.32 -4.26
CA SER A 313 19.83 -46.80 -3.35
C SER A 313 20.27 -45.76 -2.31
N LEU A 314 20.28 -44.46 -2.67
CA LEU A 314 20.52 -43.39 -1.70
C LEU A 314 19.42 -43.32 -0.63
N LEU A 315 18.16 -43.39 -1.04
CA LEU A 315 17.03 -43.43 -0.10
C LEU A 315 17.07 -44.65 0.83
N GLU A 316 17.47 -45.82 0.30
CA GLU A 316 17.64 -47.05 1.09
C GLU A 316 18.80 -46.95 2.07
N ARG A 317 19.94 -46.41 1.65
CA ARG A 317 21.12 -46.20 2.48
C ARG A 317 20.81 -45.35 3.71
N ASP A 318 20.04 -44.29 3.54
CA ASP A 318 19.70 -43.34 4.58
C ASP A 318 18.39 -43.70 5.33
N GLY A 319 17.81 -44.88 5.01
CA GLY A 319 16.60 -45.38 5.67
C GLY A 319 15.35 -44.54 5.37
N LEU A 320 15.36 -43.75 4.28
CA LEU A 320 14.26 -42.82 3.94
C LEU A 320 13.24 -43.43 2.98
N LEU A 321 13.54 -44.55 2.34
CA LEU A 321 12.63 -45.14 1.35
C LEU A 321 11.29 -45.57 1.97
N ASP A 322 11.30 -46.16 3.16
CA ASP A 322 10.08 -46.55 3.86
C ASP A 322 9.24 -45.33 4.30
N PHE A 323 9.90 -44.23 4.69
CA PHE A 323 9.22 -42.95 4.93
C PHE A 323 8.59 -42.36 3.69
N ALA A 324 9.26 -42.47 2.54
CA ALA A 324 8.71 -42.07 1.24
C ALA A 324 7.46 -42.87 0.90
N ILE A 325 7.50 -44.20 1.05
CA ILE A 325 6.36 -45.09 0.80
C ILE A 325 5.20 -44.75 1.75
N ALA A 326 5.46 -44.61 3.05
CA ALA A 326 4.47 -44.29 4.05
C ALA A 326 3.81 -42.91 3.81
N SER A 327 4.55 -41.94 3.23
CA SER A 327 3.99 -40.62 2.88
C SER A 327 2.78 -40.74 1.95
N TYR A 328 2.78 -41.68 1.03
CA TYR A 328 1.68 -41.90 0.10
C TYR A 328 0.58 -42.78 0.68
N GLU A 329 0.90 -43.70 1.58
CA GLU A 329 -0.06 -44.57 2.25
C GLU A 329 -0.87 -43.86 3.34
N VAL A 330 -0.38 -42.75 3.86
CA VAL A 330 -1.08 -41.93 4.86
C VAL A 330 -2.29 -41.20 4.27
N LEU A 331 -2.22 -40.74 3.01
CA LEU A 331 -3.22 -39.86 2.39
C LEU A 331 -4.66 -40.34 2.52
N PRO A 332 -4.98 -41.61 2.19
CA PRO A 332 -6.35 -42.10 2.30
C PRO A 332 -6.85 -42.23 3.73
N LEU A 333 -5.95 -42.23 4.72
CA LEU A 333 -6.27 -42.38 6.13
C LEU A 333 -6.57 -41.08 6.86
N VAL A 334 -6.11 -39.97 6.37
CA VAL A 334 -6.19 -38.65 7.04
C VAL A 334 -7.61 -38.32 7.46
N LYS A 335 -8.61 -38.55 6.57
CA LYS A 335 -10.03 -38.24 6.86
C LYS A 335 -10.60 -39.08 7.99
N ASP A 336 -10.17 -40.33 8.11
CA ASP A 336 -10.70 -41.27 9.09
C ASP A 336 -10.12 -41.07 10.49
N PHE A 337 -8.93 -40.51 10.59
CA PHE A 337 -8.21 -40.34 11.85
C PHE A 337 -8.17 -38.89 12.37
N ALA A 338 -8.48 -37.91 11.52
CA ALA A 338 -8.59 -36.53 11.95
C ALA A 338 -9.85 -36.29 12.82
N PRO A 339 -9.84 -35.38 13.80
CA PRO A 339 -8.73 -34.50 14.19
C PRO A 339 -7.79 -35.10 15.25
N LEU A 340 -7.99 -36.32 15.66
CA LEU A 340 -7.28 -36.93 16.80
C LEU A 340 -5.80 -37.22 16.51
N LEU A 341 -5.50 -37.60 15.26
CA LEU A 341 -4.14 -37.91 14.81
C LEU A 341 -3.81 -37.07 13.58
N ASP A 342 -2.63 -36.47 13.58
CA ASP A 342 -2.13 -35.78 12.40
C ASP A 342 -1.47 -36.76 11.40
N PRO A 343 -1.28 -36.36 10.14
CA PRO A 343 -0.69 -37.22 9.13
C PRO A 343 0.72 -37.71 9.47
N GLN A 344 1.50 -36.93 10.19
CA GLN A 344 2.87 -37.30 10.54
C GLN A 344 2.92 -38.38 11.62
N GLN A 345 2.00 -38.32 12.61
CA GLN A 345 1.85 -39.36 13.61
C GLN A 345 1.46 -40.71 12.98
N LEU A 346 0.50 -40.66 12.03
CA LEU A 346 0.08 -41.85 11.26
C LEU A 346 1.24 -42.44 10.45
N LYS A 347 2.05 -41.60 9.80
CA LYS A 347 3.21 -42.00 9.03
C LYS A 347 4.25 -42.73 9.92
N TYR A 348 4.56 -42.16 11.08
CA TYR A 348 5.48 -42.80 12.03
C TYR A 348 4.98 -44.13 12.55
N ALA A 349 3.67 -44.23 12.82
CA ALA A 349 3.07 -45.50 13.25
C ALA A 349 3.19 -46.60 12.19
N MET A 350 3.25 -46.26 10.90
CA MET A 350 3.46 -47.25 9.83
C MET A 350 4.90 -47.81 9.84
N ILE A 351 5.90 -47.01 10.25
CA ILE A 351 7.30 -47.32 10.11
C ILE A 351 7.90 -47.78 11.44
N ARG A 352 7.59 -47.07 12.54
CA ARG A 352 8.18 -47.27 13.83
C ARG A 352 7.25 -48.04 14.78
N LYS A 353 7.73 -49.18 15.31
CA LYS A 353 6.94 -50.01 16.24
C LYS A 353 6.46 -49.24 17.47
N LYS A 354 7.33 -48.42 18.09
CA LYS A 354 7.00 -47.63 19.27
C LYS A 354 5.87 -46.60 19.03
N ASP A 355 5.88 -45.94 17.87
CA ASP A 355 4.84 -44.98 17.51
C ASP A 355 3.53 -45.68 17.15
N ARG A 356 3.62 -46.90 16.56
CA ARG A 356 2.47 -47.76 16.32
C ARG A 356 1.75 -48.16 17.59
N GLU A 357 2.47 -48.68 18.61
CA GLU A 357 1.92 -49.04 19.88
C GLU A 357 1.21 -47.85 20.56
N ARG A 358 1.78 -46.65 20.44
CA ARG A 358 1.16 -45.40 20.94
C ARG A 358 -0.15 -45.08 20.25
N VAL A 359 -0.18 -45.18 18.92
CA VAL A 359 -1.38 -44.91 18.12
C VAL A 359 -2.46 -45.96 18.34
N GLU A 360 -2.09 -47.26 18.43
CA GLU A 360 -3.01 -48.37 18.75
C GLU A 360 -3.66 -48.18 20.12
N LYS A 361 -2.92 -47.71 21.12
CA LYS A 361 -3.46 -47.40 22.46
C LYS A 361 -4.48 -46.23 22.37
N LEU A 362 -4.16 -45.17 21.69
CA LEU A 362 -5.10 -44.03 21.45
C LEU A 362 -6.36 -44.48 20.74
N VAL A 363 -6.23 -45.33 19.72
CA VAL A 363 -7.36 -45.87 18.97
C VAL A 363 -8.25 -46.75 19.87
N ALA A 364 -7.66 -47.56 20.74
CA ALA A 364 -8.40 -48.41 21.70
C ALA A 364 -9.17 -47.57 22.74
N GLU A 365 -8.58 -46.46 23.21
CA GLU A 365 -9.24 -45.52 24.13
C GLU A 365 -10.42 -44.80 23.51
N HIS A 366 -10.38 -44.50 22.22
CA HIS A 366 -11.44 -43.76 21.53
C HIS A 366 -12.45 -44.63 20.77
N GLY A 367 -12.23 -45.94 20.59
CA GLY A 367 -13.17 -46.97 20.13
C GLY A 367 -13.86 -46.82 18.78
N LYS A 368 -13.67 -45.65 18.10
CA LYS A 368 -14.36 -45.32 16.83
C LYS A 368 -13.43 -45.26 15.62
N LEU A 369 -12.11 -45.34 15.82
CA LEU A 369 -11.14 -45.22 14.76
C LEU A 369 -10.90 -46.54 14.01
N PRO A 370 -10.77 -46.56 12.66
CA PRO A 370 -10.71 -47.81 11.90
C PRO A 370 -9.30 -48.42 11.91
N LEU A 371 -8.90 -49.06 12.99
CA LEU A 371 -7.60 -49.72 13.16
C LEU A 371 -7.23 -50.64 11.99
N GLY A 372 -8.22 -51.39 11.46
CA GLY A 372 -8.02 -52.28 10.32
C GLY A 372 -7.47 -51.57 9.07
N LYS A 373 -7.85 -50.30 8.82
CA LYS A 373 -7.31 -49.53 7.70
C LYS A 373 -5.83 -49.16 7.94
N LEU A 374 -5.45 -48.80 9.18
CA LEU A 374 -4.08 -48.54 9.55
C LEU A 374 -3.21 -49.79 9.39
N THR A 375 -3.67 -50.92 9.90
CA THR A 375 -2.98 -52.21 9.78
C THR A 375 -2.80 -52.63 8.29
N ALA A 376 -3.79 -52.43 7.46
CA ALA A 376 -3.67 -52.67 6.03
C ALA A 376 -2.63 -51.76 5.34
N ALA A 377 -2.57 -50.49 5.73
CA ALA A 377 -1.54 -49.58 5.22
C ALA A 377 -0.13 -49.98 5.69
N ILE A 378 0.04 -50.37 6.93
CA ILE A 378 1.31 -50.89 7.47
C ILE A 378 1.79 -52.10 6.66
N ASN A 379 0.86 -53.02 6.35
CA ASN A 379 1.17 -54.20 5.52
C ASN A 379 1.59 -53.81 4.10
N ARG A 380 0.94 -52.83 3.48
CA ARG A 380 1.33 -52.34 2.16
C ARG A 380 2.72 -51.71 2.16
N VAL A 381 3.05 -50.89 3.17
CA VAL A 381 4.41 -50.31 3.30
C VAL A 381 5.47 -51.44 3.36
N SER A 382 5.25 -52.46 4.20
CA SER A 382 6.20 -53.56 4.39
C SER A 382 6.28 -54.52 3.20
N GLN A 383 5.21 -54.69 2.43
CA GLN A 383 5.15 -55.58 1.26
C GLN A 383 5.56 -54.92 -0.08
N THR A 384 5.71 -53.59 -0.09
CA THR A 384 6.14 -52.88 -1.29
C THR A 384 7.58 -53.28 -1.66
N SER A 385 7.80 -53.82 -2.87
CA SER A 385 9.10 -54.36 -3.29
C SER A 385 9.43 -54.01 -4.75
N GLY A 386 10.70 -54.17 -5.10
CA GLY A 386 11.19 -54.13 -6.47
C GLY A 386 10.79 -52.88 -7.25
N MET A 387 10.14 -53.09 -8.38
CA MET A 387 9.76 -52.00 -9.30
C MET A 387 8.83 -50.98 -8.66
N GLN A 388 7.98 -51.38 -7.73
CA GLN A 388 7.08 -50.44 -7.04
C GLN A 388 7.86 -49.47 -6.14
N ARG A 389 8.91 -49.93 -5.46
CA ARG A 389 9.80 -49.06 -4.66
C ARG A 389 10.47 -48.02 -5.56
N ALA A 390 10.98 -48.41 -6.72
CA ALA A 390 11.60 -47.49 -7.66
C ALA A 390 10.59 -46.48 -8.22
N LYS A 391 9.35 -46.87 -8.54
CA LYS A 391 8.29 -45.95 -8.99
C LYS A 391 7.96 -44.92 -7.89
N ILE A 392 7.87 -45.35 -6.64
CA ILE A 392 7.65 -44.45 -5.48
C ILE A 392 8.84 -43.51 -5.28
N ALA A 393 10.07 -44.01 -5.39
CA ALA A 393 11.27 -43.20 -5.32
C ALA A 393 11.30 -42.10 -6.38
N ALA A 394 10.93 -42.40 -7.62
CA ALA A 394 10.82 -41.43 -8.71
C ALA A 394 9.72 -40.38 -8.44
N ARG A 395 8.57 -40.83 -7.93
CA ARG A 395 7.47 -39.94 -7.55
C ARG A 395 7.91 -39.03 -6.39
N TYR A 396 8.63 -39.59 -5.39
CA TYR A 396 9.10 -38.84 -4.23
C TYR A 396 10.06 -37.69 -4.63
N LEU A 397 10.98 -37.96 -5.54
CA LEU A 397 11.89 -36.93 -6.07
C LEU A 397 11.10 -35.81 -6.74
N ARG A 398 10.15 -36.15 -7.64
CA ARG A 398 9.33 -35.18 -8.36
C ARG A 398 8.46 -34.33 -7.43
N ASP A 399 7.80 -34.98 -6.48
CA ASP A 399 6.90 -34.31 -5.53
C ASP A 399 7.70 -33.45 -4.54
N PHE A 400 8.96 -33.82 -4.23
CA PHE A 400 9.89 -32.99 -3.45
C PHE A 400 10.31 -31.73 -4.22
N PHE A 401 10.68 -31.82 -5.49
CA PHE A 401 10.99 -30.65 -6.33
C PHE A 401 9.79 -29.71 -6.43
N LEU A 402 8.58 -30.27 -6.60
CA LEU A 402 7.35 -29.48 -6.63
C LEU A 402 7.11 -28.76 -5.31
N TYR A 403 7.29 -29.46 -4.19
CA TYR A 403 7.17 -28.89 -2.86
C TYR A 403 8.21 -27.78 -2.63
N TYR A 404 9.47 -28.04 -3.01
CA TYR A 404 10.57 -27.10 -2.85
C TYR A 404 10.32 -25.81 -3.64
N ARG A 405 9.91 -25.93 -4.90
CA ARG A 405 9.51 -24.78 -5.73
C ARG A 405 8.41 -23.95 -5.05
N ASP A 406 7.38 -24.62 -4.58
CA ASP A 406 6.22 -23.92 -4.01
C ASP A 406 6.54 -23.32 -2.64
N MET A 407 7.46 -23.92 -1.86
CA MET A 407 8.03 -23.28 -0.65
C MET A 407 8.80 -22.00 -1.00
N ARG A 408 9.67 -22.04 -2.00
CA ARG A 408 10.39 -20.86 -2.46
C ARG A 408 9.46 -19.76 -2.98
N ARG A 409 8.40 -20.14 -3.70
CA ARG A 409 7.34 -19.20 -4.11
C ARG A 409 6.64 -18.61 -2.91
N LEU A 410 6.36 -19.40 -1.89
CA LEU A 410 5.75 -18.90 -0.65
C LEU A 410 6.65 -17.89 0.06
N ASP A 411 7.96 -18.15 0.19
CA ASP A 411 8.92 -17.23 0.81
C ASP A 411 8.92 -15.87 0.10
N VAL A 412 8.98 -15.89 -1.24
CA VAL A 412 8.93 -14.66 -2.05
C VAL A 412 7.59 -13.95 -1.91
N LEU A 413 6.48 -14.70 -1.88
CA LEU A 413 5.15 -14.14 -1.67
C LEU A 413 4.97 -13.56 -0.25
N GLN A 414 5.53 -14.20 0.78
CA GLN A 414 5.52 -13.67 2.14
C GLN A 414 6.28 -12.34 2.22
N SER A 415 7.47 -12.28 1.62
CA SER A 415 8.25 -11.04 1.54
C SER A 415 7.48 -9.92 0.80
N ALA A 416 6.76 -10.26 -0.27
CA ALA A 416 5.90 -9.30 -0.96
C ALA A 416 4.72 -8.85 -0.07
N MET A 417 4.07 -9.77 0.65
CA MET A 417 2.98 -9.43 1.56
C MET A 417 3.44 -8.56 2.75
N GLU A 418 4.68 -8.71 3.24
CA GLU A 418 5.25 -7.85 4.28
C GLU A 418 5.37 -6.40 3.83
N LYS A 419 5.65 -6.17 2.54
CA LYS A 419 5.69 -4.84 1.91
C LYS A 419 4.30 -4.19 1.71
N ILE A 420 3.21 -4.84 2.10
CA ILE A 420 1.84 -4.33 1.95
C ILE A 420 1.30 -3.86 3.30
N ASN A 421 0.77 -2.66 3.35
CA ASN A 421 -0.01 -2.13 4.46
C ASN A 421 -1.50 -2.17 4.09
N LEU A 422 -2.26 -3.08 4.71
CA LEU A 422 -3.71 -3.12 4.54
C LEU A 422 -4.35 -2.04 5.43
N ILE A 423 -4.85 -1.00 4.83
CA ILE A 423 -5.49 0.10 5.55
C ILE A 423 -6.86 -0.37 6.03
N GLY A 424 -7.09 -0.25 7.35
CA GLY A 424 -8.36 -0.64 8.00
C GLY A 424 -9.20 0.53 8.52
N SER A 425 -8.75 1.78 8.32
CA SER A 425 -9.39 3.00 8.83
C SER A 425 -9.67 3.96 7.69
N GLU A 426 -10.89 4.50 7.60
CA GLU A 426 -11.27 5.52 6.62
C GLU A 426 -10.36 6.76 6.68
N LYS A 427 -9.95 7.15 7.88
CA LYS A 427 -9.06 8.27 8.12
C LYS A 427 -7.68 8.07 7.48
N LEU A 428 -7.06 6.89 7.66
CA LEU A 428 -5.80 6.55 7.02
C LEU A 428 -5.95 6.38 5.50
N CYS A 429 -7.09 5.85 5.05
CA CYS A 429 -7.42 5.74 3.64
C CYS A 429 -7.46 7.12 2.98
N GLU A 430 -8.13 8.07 3.62
CA GLU A 430 -8.21 9.43 3.13
C GLU A 430 -6.84 10.14 3.12
N LEU A 431 -6.04 9.96 4.17
CA LEU A 431 -4.68 10.50 4.22
C LEU A 431 -3.81 9.95 3.09
N SER A 432 -3.80 8.64 2.89
CA SER A 432 -3.04 8.00 1.82
C SER A 432 -3.53 8.44 0.43
N ARG A 433 -4.85 8.64 0.27
CA ARG A 433 -5.44 9.17 -0.96
C ARG A 433 -4.98 10.61 -1.24
N LEU A 434 -5.02 11.49 -0.23
CA LEU A 434 -4.57 12.88 -0.36
C LEU A 434 -3.09 12.99 -0.74
N ASN A 435 -2.28 12.08 -0.24
CA ASN A 435 -0.85 11.99 -0.57
C ASN A 435 -0.58 11.28 -1.92
N GLY A 436 -1.61 10.77 -2.58
CA GLY A 436 -1.48 10.06 -3.85
C GLY A 436 -0.80 8.68 -3.74
N THR A 437 -0.69 8.12 -2.52
CA THR A 437 0.04 6.87 -2.24
C THR A 437 -0.88 5.65 -2.14
N LEU A 438 -2.21 5.84 -2.25
CA LEU A 438 -3.20 4.79 -2.06
C LEU A 438 -3.41 3.94 -3.31
N TYR A 439 -3.31 2.64 -3.14
CA TYR A 439 -3.84 1.64 -4.08
C TYR A 439 -5.23 1.19 -3.59
N ALA A 440 -6.28 1.76 -4.17
CA ALA A 440 -7.66 1.44 -3.80
C ALA A 440 -8.27 0.47 -4.80
N PHE A 441 -8.70 -0.69 -4.32
CA PHE A 441 -9.34 -1.73 -5.12
C PHE A 441 -10.81 -1.85 -4.72
N PHE A 442 -11.67 -1.21 -5.49
CA PHE A 442 -13.12 -1.16 -5.27
C PHE A 442 -13.89 -2.08 -6.23
N LEU A 443 -15.13 -2.36 -5.88
CA LEU A 443 -16.11 -2.95 -6.77
C LEU A 443 -16.75 -1.86 -7.65
N GLU A 444 -17.26 -2.22 -8.81
CA GLU A 444 -17.92 -1.27 -9.73
C GLU A 444 -19.06 -0.49 -9.05
N SER A 445 -19.79 -1.15 -8.13
CA SER A 445 -20.87 -0.53 -7.35
C SER A 445 -20.38 0.53 -6.33
N GLU A 446 -19.11 0.52 -5.98
CA GLU A 446 -18.48 1.44 -5.01
C GLU A 446 -17.75 2.59 -5.70
N GLU A 447 -17.36 2.45 -6.97
CA GLU A 447 -16.60 3.46 -7.74
C GLU A 447 -17.37 4.77 -7.93
N GLY A 448 -18.70 4.72 -7.99
CA GLY A 448 -19.55 5.90 -8.21
C GLY A 448 -19.64 6.89 -7.05
N SER A 449 -19.17 6.55 -5.86
CA SER A 449 -19.30 7.39 -4.65
C SER A 449 -18.02 8.12 -4.21
N GLN A 450 -16.85 7.89 -4.83
CA GLN A 450 -15.56 8.35 -4.30
C GLN A 450 -14.55 8.90 -5.31
N ALA A 451 -14.94 9.17 -6.55
CA ALA A 451 -14.02 9.69 -7.55
C ALA A 451 -13.81 11.22 -7.42
N GLU A 452 -13.24 11.70 -6.31
CA GLU A 452 -12.51 12.97 -6.36
C GLU A 452 -11.25 12.76 -7.20
N LYS A 453 -11.10 13.59 -8.23
CA LYS A 453 -9.91 13.57 -9.07
C LYS A 453 -8.66 13.84 -8.22
N PRO A 454 -7.55 13.13 -8.43
CA PRO A 454 -6.33 13.37 -7.66
C PRO A 454 -5.83 14.80 -7.90
N VAL A 455 -5.31 15.42 -6.84
CA VAL A 455 -4.61 16.70 -6.94
C VAL A 455 -3.29 16.46 -7.68
N SER A 456 -3.04 17.23 -8.72
CA SER A 456 -1.83 17.14 -9.53
C SER A 456 -0.80 18.22 -9.17
N ARG A 457 -1.28 19.41 -8.79
CA ARG A 457 -0.46 20.60 -8.55
C ARG A 457 -1.15 21.49 -7.53
N HIS A 458 -0.39 22.42 -6.95
CA HIS A 458 -0.98 23.38 -6.01
C HIS A 458 -0.26 24.72 -5.97
N VAL A 459 -1.02 25.73 -5.56
CA VAL A 459 -0.54 27.09 -5.29
C VAL A 459 -0.79 27.40 -3.82
N ILE A 460 0.19 27.93 -3.13
CA ILE A 460 0.05 28.50 -1.80
C ILE A 460 0.11 30.01 -1.88
N LEU A 461 -0.87 30.64 -1.22
CA LEU A 461 -0.94 32.07 -1.02
C LEU A 461 -0.89 32.34 0.48
N LYS A 462 0.17 33.01 0.96
CA LYS A 462 0.25 33.51 2.34
C LYS A 462 0.07 35.03 2.34
N ALA A 463 -0.88 35.48 3.13
CA ALA A 463 -1.12 36.90 3.41
C ALA A 463 -0.83 37.18 4.88
N ASP A 464 0.12 38.04 5.14
CA ASP A 464 0.65 38.35 6.45
C ASP A 464 0.39 39.84 6.80
N VAL A 465 -0.21 40.09 7.96
CA VAL A 465 -0.53 41.44 8.44
C VAL A 465 0.71 42.07 9.07
N ARG A 466 1.07 43.25 8.60
CA ARG A 466 2.26 43.97 9.08
C ARG A 466 2.03 44.61 10.45
N ASP A 467 3.09 44.56 11.29
CA ASP A 467 3.10 45.14 12.64
C ASP A 467 1.86 44.75 13.49
N SER A 468 1.32 43.56 13.29
CA SER A 468 0.15 43.06 14.03
C SER A 468 0.26 43.21 15.55
N SER A 469 1.46 42.95 16.10
CA SER A 469 1.74 43.15 17.52
C SER A 469 1.56 44.61 17.98
N ARG A 470 1.93 45.58 17.13
CA ARG A 470 1.74 47.02 17.42
C ARG A 470 0.26 47.38 17.29
N VAL A 471 -0.41 46.88 16.28
CA VAL A 471 -1.86 47.05 16.11
C VAL A 471 -2.62 46.48 17.32
N THR A 472 -2.29 45.26 17.71
CA THR A 472 -2.86 44.59 18.88
C THR A 472 -2.69 45.41 20.14
N ARG A 473 -1.49 45.91 20.41
CA ARG A 473 -1.22 46.76 21.58
C ARG A 473 -2.03 48.06 21.56
N SER A 474 -2.06 48.75 20.42
CA SER A 474 -2.85 49.98 20.24
C SER A 474 -4.34 49.78 20.42
N LEU A 475 -4.88 48.62 20.07
CA LEU A 475 -6.29 48.27 20.31
C LEU A 475 -6.57 47.98 21.77
N LEU A 476 -5.68 47.25 22.46
CA LEU A 476 -5.80 46.97 23.90
C LEU A 476 -5.71 48.24 24.74
N GLU A 477 -4.85 49.20 24.39
CA GLU A 477 -4.74 50.51 25.04
C GLU A 477 -6.05 51.35 24.91
N ARG A 478 -6.95 50.97 23.99
CA ARG A 478 -8.25 51.61 23.76
C ARG A 478 -9.42 50.75 24.21
N ASP A 479 -9.19 49.74 25.05
CA ASP A 479 -10.16 48.76 25.51
C ASP A 479 -10.93 48.04 24.38
N MET A 480 -10.29 47.89 23.23
CA MET A 480 -10.85 47.18 22.06
C MET A 480 -10.34 45.74 21.99
N ASN A 481 -11.19 44.82 21.50
CA ASN A 481 -10.84 43.43 21.33
C ASN A 481 -10.10 43.23 19.98
N PRO A 482 -8.79 42.91 19.99
CA PRO A 482 -8.03 42.71 18.77
C PRO A 482 -8.53 41.53 17.92
N ALA A 483 -9.02 40.44 18.54
CA ALA A 483 -9.54 39.29 17.83
C ALA A 483 -10.77 39.67 16.99
N SER A 484 -11.71 40.43 17.55
CA SER A 484 -12.85 40.93 16.80
C SER A 484 -12.43 41.88 15.67
N TYR A 485 -11.43 42.72 15.94
CA TYR A 485 -10.91 43.66 14.95
C TYR A 485 -10.33 42.92 13.70
N PHE A 486 -9.48 41.94 13.90
CA PHE A 486 -8.92 41.15 12.79
C PHE A 486 -9.96 40.28 12.13
N SER A 487 -10.89 39.68 12.90
CA SER A 487 -11.94 38.83 12.36
C SER A 487 -12.83 39.63 11.39
N LEU A 488 -13.31 40.79 11.79
CA LEU A 488 -14.26 41.58 10.98
C LEU A 488 -13.60 42.31 9.79
N ASN A 489 -12.39 42.79 9.99
CA ASN A 489 -11.73 43.66 8.98
C ASN A 489 -10.79 42.90 8.03
N PHE A 490 -10.44 41.66 8.35
CA PHE A 490 -9.54 40.84 7.53
C PHE A 490 -10.08 39.43 7.26
N TYR A 491 -10.33 38.63 8.29
CA TYR A 491 -10.65 37.22 8.08
C TYR A 491 -12.00 36.99 7.39
N ASP A 492 -13.06 37.61 7.86
CA ASP A 492 -14.42 37.46 7.29
C ASP A 492 -14.51 37.91 5.82
N PRO A 493 -13.95 39.08 5.45
CA PRO A 493 -13.91 39.50 4.06
C PRO A 493 -13.13 38.53 3.17
N VAL A 494 -12.00 38.03 3.63
CA VAL A 494 -11.19 37.03 2.89
C VAL A 494 -11.94 35.73 2.73
N ASN A 495 -12.58 35.22 3.79
CA ASN A 495 -13.36 33.98 3.73
C ASN A 495 -14.46 34.02 2.66
N LYS A 496 -15.08 35.19 2.41
CA LYS A 496 -16.10 35.35 1.37
C LYS A 496 -15.55 35.19 -0.05
N LEU A 497 -14.26 35.37 -0.25
CA LEU A 497 -13.61 35.21 -1.54
C LEU A 497 -13.24 33.74 -1.84
N LEU A 498 -13.09 32.89 -0.83
CA LEU A 498 -12.52 31.57 -1.00
C LEU A 498 -13.31 30.71 -2.00
N ALA A 499 -14.63 30.69 -1.88
CA ALA A 499 -15.50 29.92 -2.78
C ALA A 499 -15.40 30.40 -4.24
N LYS A 500 -15.28 31.72 -4.46
CA LYS A 500 -15.16 32.32 -5.79
C LYS A 500 -13.93 31.84 -6.56
N TYR A 501 -12.85 31.59 -5.86
CA TYR A 501 -11.57 31.19 -6.47
C TYR A 501 -11.22 29.71 -6.27
N SER A 502 -12.13 28.92 -5.69
CA SER A 502 -11.87 27.51 -5.29
C SER A 502 -10.66 27.39 -4.38
N ALA A 503 -10.45 28.39 -3.52
CA ALA A 503 -9.37 28.39 -2.54
C ALA A 503 -9.82 27.73 -1.24
N THR A 504 -8.93 26.97 -0.62
CA THR A 504 -9.12 26.34 0.68
C THR A 504 -8.21 26.97 1.72
N LYS A 505 -8.70 27.10 2.95
CA LYS A 505 -7.88 27.57 4.06
C LYS A 505 -7.01 26.43 4.56
N VAL A 506 -5.71 26.61 4.53
CA VAL A 506 -4.74 25.61 5.06
C VAL A 506 -4.57 25.82 6.55
N PHE A 507 -4.27 27.05 6.95
CA PHE A 507 -3.98 27.39 8.34
C PHE A 507 -4.17 28.89 8.60
N VAL A 508 -4.37 29.25 9.86
CA VAL A 508 -4.36 30.64 10.32
C VAL A 508 -3.35 30.71 11.46
N GLU A 509 -2.28 31.44 11.24
CA GLU A 509 -1.18 31.62 12.19
C GLU A 509 -1.20 33.05 12.71
N GLY A 510 -1.85 33.25 13.87
CA GLY A 510 -1.91 34.55 14.52
C GLY A 510 -2.47 35.67 13.64
N ASP A 511 -1.64 36.32 12.89
CA ASP A 511 -1.89 37.46 12.02
C ASP A 511 -1.78 37.14 10.51
N ALA A 512 -1.54 35.88 10.15
CA ALA A 512 -1.42 35.44 8.77
C ALA A 512 -2.53 34.47 8.36
N VAL A 513 -2.93 34.53 7.09
CA VAL A 513 -3.82 33.58 6.44
C VAL A 513 -3.04 32.82 5.37
N ILE A 514 -3.09 31.51 5.44
CA ILE A 514 -2.48 30.63 4.43
C ILE A 514 -3.61 29.93 3.68
N LEU A 515 -3.63 30.12 2.37
CA LEU A 515 -4.61 29.57 1.45
C LEU A 515 -3.94 28.64 0.44
N ALA A 516 -4.63 27.57 0.04
CA ALA A 516 -4.22 26.70 -1.04
C ALA A 516 -5.25 26.73 -2.17
N LEU A 517 -4.77 26.73 -3.40
CA LEU A 517 -5.56 26.46 -4.61
C LEU A 517 -5.02 25.14 -5.16
N LEU A 518 -5.85 24.11 -5.09
CA LEU A 518 -5.52 22.77 -5.55
C LEU A 518 -5.96 22.61 -7.00
N GLU A 519 -5.12 22.07 -7.84
CA GLU A 519 -5.41 21.77 -9.24
C GLU A 519 -5.52 20.25 -9.41
N HIS A 520 -6.68 19.78 -9.84
CA HIS A 520 -6.93 18.36 -10.05
C HIS A 520 -6.61 17.95 -11.49
N GLU A 521 -6.40 16.67 -11.69
CA GLU A 521 -6.14 16.13 -13.03
C GLU A 521 -7.31 16.41 -13.99
N GLY A 522 -6.98 17.07 -15.12
CA GLY A 522 -7.97 17.51 -16.12
C GLY A 522 -8.63 18.86 -15.83
N ASP A 523 -8.21 19.59 -14.80
CA ASP A 523 -8.64 20.98 -14.58
C ASP A 523 -8.06 21.91 -15.64
N PRO A 524 -8.72 23.08 -15.90
CA PRO A 524 -8.29 24.03 -16.93
C PRO A 524 -6.94 24.71 -16.68
N GLY A 525 -6.27 24.44 -15.53
CA GLY A 525 -4.92 24.92 -15.26
C GLY A 525 -4.82 26.43 -15.05
N LEU A 526 -5.69 27.02 -14.24
CA LEU A 526 -5.73 28.47 -13.94
C LEU A 526 -5.46 28.76 -12.45
N SER A 527 -4.75 27.90 -11.75
CA SER A 527 -4.57 27.99 -10.29
C SER A 527 -3.73 29.22 -9.89
N VAL A 528 -2.65 29.51 -10.61
CA VAL A 528 -1.81 30.69 -10.33
C VAL A 528 -2.52 31.98 -10.72
N ALA A 529 -3.20 32.00 -11.87
CA ALA A 529 -3.97 33.15 -12.31
C ALA A 529 -5.09 33.52 -11.32
N LYS A 530 -5.81 32.52 -10.80
CA LYS A 530 -6.82 32.70 -9.75
C LYS A 530 -6.20 33.21 -8.44
N ALA A 531 -5.04 32.66 -8.03
CA ALA A 531 -4.33 33.13 -6.85
C ALA A 531 -3.89 34.61 -6.99
N CYS A 532 -3.45 35.03 -8.17
CA CYS A 532 -3.11 36.44 -8.45
C CYS A 532 -4.31 37.37 -8.28
N VAL A 533 -5.46 37.01 -8.84
CA VAL A 533 -6.66 37.86 -8.69
C VAL A 533 -7.18 37.84 -7.27
N LEU A 534 -7.19 36.68 -6.60
CA LEU A 534 -7.54 36.57 -5.17
C LEU A 534 -6.65 37.47 -4.30
N ALA A 535 -5.33 37.40 -4.48
CA ALA A 535 -4.39 38.24 -3.75
C ALA A 535 -4.67 39.74 -3.95
N ARG A 536 -4.95 40.13 -5.18
CA ARG A 536 -5.28 41.51 -5.52
C ARG A 536 -6.60 41.96 -4.89
N GLU A 537 -7.65 41.15 -4.95
CA GLU A 537 -8.94 41.45 -4.27
C GLU A 537 -8.77 41.55 -2.75
N MET A 538 -7.90 40.74 -2.14
CA MET A 538 -7.57 40.86 -0.70
C MET A 538 -6.96 42.21 -0.37
N VAL A 539 -6.01 42.69 -1.18
CA VAL A 539 -5.40 44.03 -0.97
C VAL A 539 -6.44 45.14 -1.20
N GLU A 540 -7.29 45.03 -2.24
CA GLU A 540 -8.35 45.99 -2.52
C GLU A 540 -9.40 46.08 -1.38
N ILE A 541 -9.80 44.94 -0.81
CA ILE A 541 -10.72 44.89 0.33
C ILE A 541 -10.11 45.56 1.55
N VAL A 542 -8.87 45.21 1.91
CA VAL A 542 -8.19 45.79 3.06
C VAL A 542 -7.99 47.31 2.85
N GLY A 543 -7.65 47.74 1.63
CA GLY A 543 -7.61 49.15 1.26
C GLY A 543 -8.94 49.89 1.50
N GLY A 544 -10.04 49.26 1.12
CA GLY A 544 -11.40 49.78 1.39
C GLY A 544 -11.70 49.93 2.88
N TYR A 545 -11.37 48.91 3.67
CA TYR A 545 -11.52 48.97 5.13
C TYR A 545 -10.60 50.01 5.79
N ASN A 546 -9.38 50.19 5.29
CA ASN A 546 -8.46 51.20 5.82
C ASN A 546 -9.03 52.62 5.77
N HIS A 547 -9.83 52.98 4.75
CA HIS A 547 -10.54 54.26 4.73
C HIS A 547 -11.52 54.42 5.89
N LEU A 548 -12.20 53.33 6.27
CA LEU A 548 -13.12 53.33 7.42
C LEU A 548 -12.36 53.37 8.73
N LEU A 549 -11.29 52.62 8.85
CA LEU A 549 -10.43 52.58 10.05
C LEU A 549 -9.80 53.93 10.34
N GLN A 550 -9.29 54.60 9.28
CA GLN A 550 -8.71 55.96 9.41
C GLN A 550 -9.74 57.00 9.93
N ARG A 551 -10.98 56.93 9.37
CA ARG A 551 -12.09 57.80 9.87
C ARG A 551 -12.40 57.57 11.35
N ALA A 552 -12.27 56.35 11.82
CA ALA A 552 -12.47 55.99 13.22
C ALA A 552 -11.22 56.19 14.09
N ALA A 553 -10.15 56.79 13.55
CA ALA A 553 -8.83 56.92 14.18
C ALA A 553 -8.21 55.58 14.66
N LEU A 554 -8.52 54.48 13.95
CA LEU A 554 -8.00 53.14 14.21
C LEU A 554 -6.77 52.86 13.34
N PRO A 555 -5.87 51.95 13.77
CA PRO A 555 -4.72 51.57 12.97
C PRO A 555 -5.13 50.98 11.62
N ALA A 556 -4.48 51.42 10.54
CA ALA A 556 -4.65 50.80 9.23
C ALA A 556 -3.97 49.41 9.17
N LEU A 557 -4.54 48.51 8.39
CA LEU A 557 -3.96 47.19 8.10
C LEU A 557 -3.08 47.26 6.88
N GLU A 558 -1.89 46.72 6.96
CA GLU A 558 -0.96 46.56 5.85
C GLU A 558 -0.69 45.08 5.65
N LEU A 559 -0.76 44.62 4.40
CA LEU A 559 -0.53 43.23 4.04
C LEU A 559 0.79 43.05 3.27
N GLY A 560 1.40 41.91 3.44
CA GLY A 560 2.39 41.41 2.49
C GLY A 560 1.94 40.03 2.02
N ILE A 561 1.84 39.84 0.69
CA ILE A 561 1.34 38.59 0.13
C ILE A 561 2.46 37.89 -0.65
N GLY A 562 2.58 36.58 -0.43
CA GLY A 562 3.47 35.68 -1.19
C GLY A 562 2.67 34.59 -1.89
N ILE A 563 2.95 34.39 -3.19
CA ILE A 563 2.34 33.33 -4.01
C ILE A 563 3.44 32.39 -4.47
N SER A 564 3.33 31.12 -4.13
CA SER A 564 4.25 30.07 -4.57
C SER A 564 3.50 28.93 -5.24
N TYR A 565 4.09 28.36 -6.29
CA TYR A 565 3.53 27.25 -7.07
C TYR A 565 4.42 26.03 -7.00
N GLN A 566 3.80 24.86 -6.86
CA GLN A 566 4.47 23.56 -6.89
C GLN A 566 3.84 22.68 -7.97
N ASN A 567 4.69 22.10 -8.84
CA ASN A 567 4.25 21.17 -9.88
C ASN A 567 4.16 19.73 -9.37
N SER A 568 3.60 19.55 -8.18
CA SER A 568 3.34 18.27 -7.51
C SER A 568 2.16 18.43 -6.55
N PRO A 569 1.49 17.35 -6.14
CA PRO A 569 0.51 17.41 -5.07
C PRO A 569 1.19 17.80 -3.74
N PRO A 570 0.47 18.45 -2.81
CA PRO A 570 0.94 18.68 -1.45
C PRO A 570 0.95 17.34 -0.68
N MET A 571 1.82 17.23 0.32
CA MET A 571 1.79 16.12 1.28
C MET A 571 0.96 16.52 2.50
N TYR A 572 0.42 15.49 3.19
CA TYR A 572 -0.36 15.70 4.40
C TYR A 572 0.12 14.79 5.52
N LEU A 573 0.09 15.29 6.75
CA LEU A 573 0.20 14.49 7.96
C LEU A 573 -1.04 14.68 8.83
N LEU A 574 -1.24 13.76 9.77
CA LEU A 574 -2.32 13.83 10.75
C LEU A 574 -1.75 14.15 12.12
N ASP A 575 -2.30 15.17 12.75
CA ASP A 575 -2.12 15.46 14.16
C ASP A 575 -3.50 15.41 14.86
N GLY A 576 -3.77 14.28 15.51
CA GLY A 576 -5.10 13.98 16.05
C GLY A 576 -6.17 13.97 14.95
N GLU A 577 -7.12 14.89 15.00
CA GLU A 577 -8.18 15.09 14.00
C GLU A 577 -7.81 16.11 12.92
N HIS A 578 -6.68 16.81 13.06
CA HIS A 578 -6.28 17.87 12.16
C HIS A 578 -5.38 17.34 11.04
N ARG A 579 -5.65 17.80 9.82
CA ARG A 579 -4.79 17.58 8.66
C ARG A 579 -3.84 18.75 8.52
N ILE A 580 -2.56 18.47 8.50
CA ILE A 580 -1.50 19.48 8.32
C ILE A 580 -0.90 19.27 6.94
N MET A 581 -0.97 20.29 6.11
CA MET A 581 -0.34 20.32 4.80
C MET A 581 1.16 20.58 4.92
N ILE A 582 1.95 19.82 4.19
CA ILE A 582 3.40 20.00 4.06
C ILE A 582 3.72 20.24 2.59
N SER A 583 4.40 21.33 2.31
CA SER A 583 4.86 21.70 0.97
C SER A 583 5.99 22.70 1.03
N ASP A 584 6.93 22.62 0.10
CA ASP A 584 7.96 23.65 -0.08
C ASP A 584 7.33 25.01 -0.45
N ALA A 585 6.19 25.00 -1.14
CA ALA A 585 5.46 26.22 -1.47
C ALA A 585 4.98 26.98 -0.22
N LEU A 586 4.75 26.32 0.93
CA LEU A 586 4.44 26.98 2.21
C LEU A 586 5.62 27.81 2.68
N ASN A 587 6.81 27.23 2.74
CA ASN A 587 8.02 27.91 3.16
C ASN A 587 8.40 29.04 2.20
N GLU A 588 8.21 28.84 0.91
CA GLU A 588 8.49 29.86 -0.10
C GLU A 588 7.52 31.02 -0.03
N SER A 589 6.21 30.76 0.10
CA SER A 589 5.19 31.80 0.25
C SER A 589 5.40 32.64 1.52
N ASP A 590 5.86 32.01 2.62
CA ASP A 590 6.24 32.72 3.85
C ASP A 590 7.38 33.69 3.59
N ARG A 591 8.47 33.23 2.95
CA ARG A 591 9.60 34.10 2.57
C ARG A 591 9.17 35.24 1.64
N LEU A 592 8.30 34.97 0.67
CA LEU A 592 7.81 35.97 -0.27
C LEU A 592 6.90 37.00 0.40
N SER A 593 6.10 36.60 1.38
CA SER A 593 5.25 37.51 2.13
C SER A 593 6.03 38.36 3.13
N SER A 594 7.22 37.98 3.56
CA SER A 594 7.99 38.62 4.63
C SER A 594 8.45 40.06 4.36
N CYS A 595 8.64 40.86 5.43
CA CYS A 595 9.16 42.20 5.37
C CYS A 595 10.21 42.41 6.49
N ASP A 596 11.44 42.75 6.13
CA ASP A 596 12.51 43.06 7.09
C ASP A 596 12.25 44.40 7.76
N LYS A 597 12.39 44.45 9.09
CA LYS A 597 12.17 45.68 9.89
C LYS A 597 13.14 46.78 9.55
N ARG A 598 14.39 46.48 9.18
CA ARG A 598 15.38 47.47 8.76
C ARG A 598 14.97 48.08 7.43
N MET A 599 14.61 47.28 6.45
CA MET A 599 14.15 47.75 5.14
C MET A 599 12.91 48.62 5.26
N ARG A 600 11.98 48.23 6.14
CA ARG A 600 10.79 49.04 6.43
C ARG A 600 11.15 50.43 6.99
N LYS A 601 12.14 50.53 7.89
CA LYS A 601 12.59 51.82 8.40
C LYS A 601 13.26 52.67 7.31
N VAL A 602 14.08 52.08 6.46
CA VAL A 602 14.80 52.78 5.37
C VAL A 602 13.85 53.33 4.31
N LEU A 603 12.86 52.49 3.93
CA LEU A 603 11.92 52.89 2.87
C LEU A 603 10.66 53.59 3.37
N HIS A 604 10.44 53.65 4.69
CA HIS A 604 9.30 54.34 5.26
C HIS A 604 9.45 55.89 5.08
N GLY A 605 8.48 56.48 4.40
CA GLY A 605 8.46 57.89 4.09
C GLY A 605 9.21 58.31 2.84
N THR A 606 9.83 57.35 2.13
CA THR A 606 10.32 57.56 0.76
C THR A 606 9.19 57.25 -0.24
N ASP A 607 9.10 58.06 -1.32
CA ASP A 607 8.13 57.83 -2.38
C ASP A 607 8.61 56.64 -3.26
N VAL A 608 8.38 55.42 -2.75
CA VAL A 608 8.76 54.21 -3.48
C VAL A 608 7.70 53.88 -4.53
N PRO A 609 8.11 53.65 -5.80
CA PRO A 609 7.18 53.43 -6.89
C PRO A 609 6.47 52.07 -6.84
N PHE A 610 6.98 51.06 -6.08
CA PHE A 610 6.47 49.75 -5.95
C PHE A 610 6.31 49.30 -4.49
N ASN A 611 5.48 48.29 -4.24
CA ASN A 611 5.16 47.80 -2.91
C ASN A 611 6.03 46.62 -2.45
N ALA A 612 6.87 46.07 -3.34
CA ALA A 612 7.75 44.96 -3.03
C ALA A 612 9.14 45.14 -3.61
N TYR A 613 10.18 44.93 -2.77
CA TYR A 613 11.59 44.94 -3.14
C TYR A 613 12.34 43.81 -2.43
N GLU A 614 13.44 43.38 -3.01
CA GLU A 614 14.41 42.50 -2.37
C GLU A 614 15.81 43.04 -2.62
N PHE A 615 16.64 42.99 -1.61
CA PHE A 615 18.02 43.50 -1.62
C PHE A 615 18.98 42.46 -1.08
N ARG A 616 20.21 42.45 -1.55
CA ARG A 616 21.31 41.68 -0.97
C ARG A 616 22.37 42.60 -0.44
N SER A 617 23.02 42.25 0.71
CA SER A 617 24.09 43.02 1.28
C SER A 617 25.46 42.49 0.83
N ASP A 618 26.44 43.38 0.67
CA ASP A 618 27.80 43.01 0.23
C ASP A 618 28.70 42.49 1.38
N GLU A 619 28.22 42.56 2.65
CA GLU A 619 29.08 42.30 3.82
C GLU A 619 29.28 40.85 4.25
N SER A 620 28.55 39.87 3.71
CA SER A 620 28.64 38.50 4.21
C SER A 620 28.77 37.46 3.10
N SER A 621 29.61 36.45 3.33
CA SER A 621 29.69 35.23 2.49
C SER A 621 28.41 34.41 2.45
N VAL A 622 27.42 34.73 3.30
CA VAL A 622 26.06 34.18 3.34
C VAL A 622 25.12 35.38 3.33
N THR A 623 24.72 35.79 2.14
CA THR A 623 23.85 36.95 1.93
C THR A 623 22.39 36.53 2.19
N GLU A 624 21.89 36.73 3.43
CA GLU A 624 20.43 36.68 3.64
C GLU A 624 19.77 37.82 2.88
N PRO A 625 18.76 37.53 2.06
CA PRO A 625 18.03 38.54 1.32
C PRO A 625 17.21 39.43 2.27
N MET A 626 17.40 40.75 2.18
CA MET A 626 16.55 41.73 2.87
C MET A 626 15.31 42.03 2.04
N ARG A 627 14.14 41.84 2.59
CA ARG A 627 12.86 41.97 1.84
C ARG A 627 12.03 43.13 2.37
N TYR A 628 11.52 43.93 1.44
CA TYR A 628 10.44 44.87 1.67
C TYR A 628 9.20 44.44 0.94
N ASN A 629 8.11 44.24 1.66
CA ASN A 629 6.80 43.90 1.08
C ASN A 629 5.69 44.52 1.96
N VAL A 630 5.19 45.69 1.56
CA VAL A 630 4.11 46.40 2.27
C VAL A 630 3.02 46.77 1.28
N GLY A 631 1.86 46.16 1.41
CA GLY A 631 0.78 46.28 0.45
C GLY A 631 1.09 45.65 -0.92
N GLY A 632 2.14 44.80 -0.98
CA GLY A 632 2.64 44.19 -2.20
C GLY A 632 2.30 42.69 -2.29
N ILE A 633 2.34 42.20 -3.51
CA ILE A 633 2.10 40.79 -3.85
C ILE A 633 3.32 40.27 -4.61
N ARG A 634 4.10 39.39 -3.96
CA ARG A 634 5.25 38.75 -4.59
C ARG A 634 4.89 37.33 -5.03
N MET A 635 5.52 36.88 -6.09
CA MET A 635 5.37 35.49 -6.55
C MET A 635 6.73 34.83 -6.77
N SER A 636 6.77 33.51 -6.66
CA SER A 636 7.94 32.71 -6.99
C SER A 636 8.18 32.71 -8.51
N GLU A 637 9.40 32.38 -8.91
CA GLU A 637 9.75 32.22 -10.33
C GLU A 637 8.89 31.12 -10.97
N ALA A 638 8.70 29.98 -10.27
CA ALA A 638 7.86 28.89 -10.74
C ALA A 638 6.40 29.34 -10.96
N ALA A 639 5.85 30.18 -10.05
CA ALA A 639 4.52 30.75 -10.22
C ALA A 639 4.46 31.71 -11.43
N PHE A 640 5.50 32.53 -11.67
CA PHE A 640 5.54 33.42 -12.83
C PHE A 640 5.61 32.64 -14.15
N VAL A 641 6.46 31.60 -14.23
CA VAL A 641 6.56 30.74 -15.41
C VAL A 641 5.22 30.08 -15.69
N ARG A 642 4.58 29.53 -14.67
CA ARG A 642 3.26 28.88 -14.78
C ARG A 642 2.18 29.87 -15.21
N LEU A 643 2.15 31.06 -14.64
CA LEU A 643 1.21 32.11 -14.99
C LEU A 643 1.29 32.50 -16.48
N ARG A 644 2.50 32.52 -17.04
CA ARG A 644 2.70 32.79 -18.50
C ARG A 644 2.06 31.70 -19.36
N GLU A 645 2.08 30.46 -18.91
CA GLU A 645 1.40 29.36 -19.60
C GLU A 645 -0.12 29.45 -19.47
N GLU A 646 -0.62 29.82 -18.29
CA GLU A 646 -2.06 29.87 -18.01
C GLU A 646 -2.82 30.94 -18.80
N ILE A 647 -2.24 32.16 -18.94
CA ILE A 647 -2.95 33.31 -19.48
C ILE A 647 -2.21 34.07 -20.60
N SER A 648 -1.17 33.50 -21.18
CA SER A 648 -0.39 34.11 -22.26
C SER A 648 0.02 35.55 -21.97
N LEU A 649 0.81 35.76 -20.89
CA LEU A 649 1.32 37.06 -20.51
C LEU A 649 2.12 37.72 -21.67
N THR A 650 1.77 38.94 -22.04
CA THR A 650 2.45 39.70 -23.06
C THR A 650 3.36 40.76 -22.46
N PRO A 651 4.60 40.94 -22.95
CA PRO A 651 5.46 42.02 -22.51
C PRO A 651 4.94 43.39 -22.96
N VAL A 652 5.05 44.36 -22.06
CA VAL A 652 4.64 45.76 -22.33
C VAL A 652 5.77 46.69 -21.92
N GLN A 653 6.12 47.61 -22.82
CA GLN A 653 7.08 48.68 -22.54
C GLN A 653 6.35 49.91 -22.00
N VAL A 654 6.61 50.27 -20.78
CA VAL A 654 6.01 51.44 -20.11
C VAL A 654 7.13 52.17 -19.36
N SER A 655 7.19 53.47 -19.53
CA SER A 655 8.07 54.35 -18.69
C SER A 655 7.31 54.60 -17.37
N PHE A 656 7.87 54.11 -16.28
CA PHE A 656 7.34 54.28 -14.93
C PHE A 656 8.45 54.59 -13.95
N PRO A 657 8.21 55.39 -12.91
CA PRO A 657 9.25 55.70 -11.90
C PRO A 657 9.96 54.45 -11.35
N GLN A 658 11.26 54.62 -11.06
CA GLN A 658 12.16 53.57 -10.56
C GLN A 658 12.85 54.05 -9.30
N LEU A 659 13.24 53.11 -8.42
CA LEU A 659 13.96 53.46 -7.20
C LEU A 659 15.40 53.98 -7.52
N TRP A 660 16.07 53.32 -8.46
CA TRP A 660 17.34 53.77 -9.05
C TRP A 660 17.15 53.90 -10.57
N GLY A 661 17.64 54.96 -11.15
CA GLY A 661 17.45 55.27 -12.58
C GLY A 661 17.99 54.23 -13.58
N THR A 662 18.75 53.26 -13.09
CA THR A 662 19.36 52.17 -13.88
C THR A 662 18.67 50.83 -13.76
N GLU A 663 17.50 50.78 -13.16
CA GLU A 663 16.72 49.52 -13.05
C GLU A 663 16.17 49.03 -14.40
N GLU A 664 16.41 47.76 -14.72
CA GLU A 664 15.84 47.11 -15.89
C GLU A 664 14.50 46.40 -15.52
N ASN A 665 13.45 47.15 -15.29
CA ASN A 665 12.14 46.60 -15.01
C ASN A 665 11.45 46.18 -16.30
N PHE A 666 10.95 44.93 -16.34
CA PHE A 666 10.11 44.41 -17.42
C PHE A 666 8.68 44.21 -16.88
N TYR A 667 7.72 44.64 -17.70
CA TYR A 667 6.30 44.51 -17.35
C TYR A 667 5.64 43.53 -18.28
N HIS A 668 4.78 42.69 -17.72
CA HIS A 668 3.97 41.73 -18.44
C HIS A 668 2.49 41.93 -18.09
N THR A 669 1.60 41.91 -19.06
CA THR A 669 0.15 42.05 -18.84
C THR A 669 -0.60 40.87 -19.41
N GLY A 670 -1.70 40.49 -18.74
CA GLY A 670 -2.61 39.44 -19.18
C GLY A 670 -4.01 39.62 -18.60
N LEU A 671 -4.96 38.88 -19.13
CA LEU A 671 -6.35 38.87 -18.71
C LEU A 671 -6.68 37.53 -18.05
N VAL A 672 -7.13 37.58 -16.81
CA VAL A 672 -7.55 36.42 -16.05
C VAL A 672 -9.07 36.28 -16.10
N PRO A 673 -9.63 35.16 -16.57
CA PRO A 673 -11.07 34.91 -16.49
C PRO A 673 -11.50 34.68 -15.04
N VAL A 674 -12.45 35.47 -14.54
CA VAL A 674 -12.96 35.36 -13.15
C VAL A 674 -14.41 34.88 -13.09
N ALA A 675 -15.17 35.06 -14.17
CA ALA A 675 -16.50 34.51 -14.39
C ALA A 675 -16.77 34.45 -15.89
N ALA A 676 -17.94 33.92 -16.29
CA ALA A 676 -18.33 33.94 -17.70
C ALA A 676 -18.31 35.41 -18.21
N ASP A 677 -17.54 35.66 -19.25
CA ASP A 677 -17.34 36.98 -19.92
C ASP A 677 -16.77 38.09 -19.02
N VAL A 678 -16.27 37.79 -17.84
CA VAL A 678 -15.62 38.73 -16.91
C VAL A 678 -14.16 38.45 -16.79
N PHE A 679 -13.34 39.38 -17.19
CA PHE A 679 -11.89 39.30 -17.15
C PHE A 679 -11.29 40.38 -16.25
N ARG A 680 -10.24 40.02 -15.50
CA ARG A 680 -9.44 40.95 -14.71
C ARG A 680 -8.05 41.08 -15.32
N ARG A 681 -7.66 42.31 -15.65
CA ARG A 681 -6.29 42.59 -16.11
C ARG A 681 -5.31 42.51 -14.93
N ILE A 682 -4.21 41.85 -15.12
CA ILE A 682 -3.09 41.84 -14.20
C ILE A 682 -1.82 42.36 -14.87
N ILE A 683 -0.92 42.92 -14.08
CA ILE A 683 0.41 43.38 -14.50
C ILE A 683 1.42 42.81 -13.57
N VAL A 684 2.41 42.11 -14.10
CA VAL A 684 3.55 41.56 -13.36
C VAL A 684 4.81 42.30 -13.72
N ARG A 685 5.48 42.85 -12.71
CA ARG A 685 6.82 43.43 -12.82
C ARG A 685 7.87 42.35 -12.57
N THR A 686 8.84 42.30 -13.47
CA THR A 686 10.07 41.52 -13.27
C THR A 686 11.23 42.51 -13.14
N ALA A 687 11.89 42.50 -12.00
CA ALA A 687 13.00 43.42 -11.69
C ALA A 687 14.26 42.67 -11.23
N PRO A 688 15.48 43.16 -11.56
CA PRO A 688 16.68 42.60 -11.01
C PRO A 688 16.78 42.90 -9.51
N ILE A 689 17.36 41.97 -8.75
CA ILE A 689 17.64 42.18 -7.32
C ILE A 689 18.97 42.90 -7.14
N PRO A 690 18.98 44.09 -6.52
CA PRO A 690 20.21 44.83 -6.30
C PRO A 690 21.00 44.24 -5.14
N MET A 691 22.34 44.36 -5.26
CA MET A 691 23.25 44.25 -4.15
C MET A 691 23.54 45.69 -3.64
N VAL A 692 23.36 45.94 -2.37
CA VAL A 692 23.49 47.24 -1.73
C VAL A 692 24.65 47.24 -0.72
N GLU A 693 25.32 48.39 -0.58
CA GLU A 693 26.36 48.60 0.40
C GLU A 693 25.78 48.57 1.82
N ALA A 694 26.49 47.94 2.74
CA ALA A 694 26.06 47.90 4.13
C ALA A 694 26.06 49.32 4.73
N GLY A 695 24.95 49.63 5.42
CA GLY A 695 24.82 50.87 6.19
C GLY A 695 24.25 52.09 5.46
N ASN A 696 24.44 52.25 4.15
CA ASN A 696 23.90 53.37 3.36
C ASN A 696 22.85 53.00 2.31
N PHE A 697 22.68 51.71 2.02
CA PHE A 697 21.75 51.17 1.01
C PHE A 697 21.93 51.72 -0.42
N ASN A 698 23.13 52.23 -0.73
CA ASN A 698 23.47 52.61 -2.10
C ASN A 698 23.61 51.39 -2.99
N LEU A 699 23.19 51.49 -4.24
CA LEU A 699 23.34 50.44 -5.23
C LEU A 699 24.83 50.15 -5.48
N ALA A 700 25.32 48.98 -5.12
CA ALA A 700 26.64 48.51 -5.47
C ALA A 700 26.68 47.88 -6.87
N ARG A 701 25.78 46.93 -7.12
CA ARG A 701 25.64 46.28 -8.42
C ARG A 701 24.30 45.56 -8.54
N TRP A 702 23.90 45.20 -9.75
CA TRP A 702 22.76 44.31 -10.01
C TRP A 702 23.18 42.84 -9.94
N THR A 703 22.30 42.00 -9.48
CA THR A 703 22.49 40.53 -9.48
C THR A 703 21.73 39.92 -10.65
N ASP A 704 22.04 38.64 -11.00
CA ASP A 704 21.32 37.89 -12.03
C ASP A 704 19.93 37.37 -11.54
N SER A 705 19.69 37.43 -10.20
CA SER A 705 18.42 37.03 -9.59
C SER A 705 17.33 38.08 -9.86
N ARG A 706 16.12 37.61 -10.05
CA ARG A 706 14.95 38.45 -10.33
C ARG A 706 13.86 38.37 -9.29
N LEU A 707 13.22 39.49 -9.07
CA LEU A 707 11.99 39.66 -8.29
C LEU A 707 10.79 39.64 -9.23
N TYR A 708 9.72 38.99 -8.81
CA TYR A 708 8.44 38.96 -9.51
C TYR A 708 7.34 39.55 -8.59
N GLU A 709 6.74 40.65 -9.02
CA GLU A 709 5.70 41.36 -8.27
C GLU A 709 4.43 41.51 -9.12
N LEU A 710 3.30 41.05 -8.58
CA LEU A 710 2.00 41.42 -9.11
C LEU A 710 1.69 42.85 -8.66
N CYS A 711 1.73 43.79 -9.60
CA CYS A 711 1.58 45.21 -9.32
C CYS A 711 0.13 45.55 -8.93
N THR A 712 0.00 46.44 -7.94
CA THR A 712 -1.30 46.98 -7.48
C THR A 712 -1.44 48.48 -7.75
N ASN A 713 -0.40 49.14 -8.28
CA ASN A 713 -0.37 50.58 -8.51
C ASN A 713 -1.30 51.01 -9.63
N ALA A 714 -2.33 51.79 -9.31
CA ALA A 714 -3.33 52.27 -10.27
C ALA A 714 -2.77 53.17 -11.40
N ALA A 715 -1.67 53.93 -11.12
CA ALA A 715 -1.02 54.75 -12.10
C ALA A 715 -0.33 53.91 -13.20
N LEU A 716 0.29 52.79 -12.81
CA LEU A 716 0.89 51.82 -13.74
C LEU A 716 -0.17 51.19 -14.64
N TYR A 717 -1.33 50.79 -14.07
CA TYR A 717 -2.44 50.25 -14.86
C TYR A 717 -2.93 51.26 -15.94
N LYS A 718 -3.10 52.55 -15.54
CA LYS A 718 -3.46 53.61 -16.51
C LYS A 718 -2.40 53.83 -17.58
N ALA A 719 -1.12 53.73 -17.23
CA ALA A 719 -0.03 53.88 -18.20
C ALA A 719 -0.01 52.69 -19.21
N VAL A 720 -0.23 51.47 -18.75
CA VAL A 720 -0.33 50.29 -19.60
C VAL A 720 -1.56 50.35 -20.53
N GLU A 721 -2.69 50.80 -20.04
CA GLU A 721 -3.92 50.98 -20.86
C GLU A 721 -3.74 52.00 -21.99
N LYS A 722 -3.10 53.15 -21.71
CA LYS A 722 -2.77 54.14 -22.74
C LYS A 722 -1.86 53.56 -23.81
N THR A 723 -0.86 52.77 -23.44
CA THR A 723 0.07 52.14 -24.40
C THR A 723 -0.62 51.03 -25.22
N ALA A 724 -1.53 50.27 -24.62
CA ALA A 724 -2.32 49.25 -25.32
C ALA A 724 -3.35 49.87 -26.30
N GLY A 725 -4.02 50.94 -25.89
CA GLY A 725 -4.97 51.67 -26.75
C GLY A 725 -4.32 52.37 -27.99
N ALA A 726 -3.05 52.78 -27.85
CA ALA A 726 -2.27 53.37 -28.97
C ALA A 726 -1.82 52.33 -30.02
N ARG A 727 -1.89 51.02 -29.73
CA ARG A 727 -1.58 49.96 -30.71
C ARG A 727 -2.80 49.41 -31.46
N THR A 728 -4.01 49.78 -31.04
CA THR A 728 -5.29 49.37 -31.68
C THR A 728 -5.94 50.48 -32.50
N SER A 729 -5.38 51.66 -32.51
CA SER A 729 -5.65 52.79 -33.42
C SER A 729 -4.52 52.91 -34.47
#